data_5c8444b84e31e9953242464c36bec009
#
_entry.id   5c8444b84e31e9953242464c36bec009
#
_cell.length_a   1.000
_cell.length_b   1.000
_cell.length_c   1.000
_cell.angle_alpha   90.00
_cell.angle_beta   90.00
_cell.angle_gamma   90.00
#
_symmetry.space_group_name_H-M   'P 1'
#
loop_
_entity.id
_entity.type
_entity.pdbx_description
1 polymer ?
#
loop_
_entity_poly.entity_id
_entity_poly.type
_entity_poly.pdbx_seq_one_letter_code
_entity_poly.pdbx_strand_id
1 'polypeptide(L)'
;PAALAYYGNTIDTDKGYIETIYKNILGKDYSQDPNGIDSWVLHLQLGHSRGETLVKLFEVATSALAKAADPVAAKIFENKTALSAYMAEKIPNIQTDSLGNYDYAIFQEIIRTTTATNFDEQKAKIDALASATVHTLVNGAETLTGSAGVDIYSAVASSFADRNTLSVEDKIDGGAGNDMLNVKIDDSFTGFTTGYVKNVEALNLANTSNTQRVFNADKVEGLQSVSTHGTNGIRVTNLSNIVDLTVIDQKDSTEVGIAYNTELVKGKNDSQNLTLNNVGRATPDTENDSHKNSLKVKFNGIETLNITTREKASYIKDVENKFITVKGEADLTISTKDKDIDTKDFVNSLDASALTGNLTADLTESAYYTSIKSGNGNDTIKIGKLESNSVSIDMGAGNDTLQIEKVSSLKQIQLKGVDSIEIFDKNVSVSALDLTGQTDVKSLKVGQLDQTLVITSSSIKTVNLTDKVDAKAASAGNGHGILHINDKFVDTINYAIDNVTTPQDIIGKVRVSESKNLTVNLDKSVKTVNGNLTDNAASVIEAPKATTINVNVNMVENSGLSLRNIHELKTINLTNNNPKKFTFDIHEDARVKTLNIATLGALDVLDKGLQYVSEINVKGLANMPVASLVELHNLGATDSENGVKLNVNDLVTVYQGSSHVTALKVGDVTTKKSTNAGANFNFKNVTNDIEVNKFDVGGEITFVANKVGNVKIADEIKSKNSGATFDISDVRFNVEISSGNGIDVKNDINFTAKDVIGKVSIANMKAENVNISLTNIKGQNESEAVKIGNINSNYVKNVNITLKDVLKDVKVGTLDLKSAAVIDGKIKVKDSTSINIDAGNTKGIVDLGATGPVSADSVTVDLSKTIGANKFASIVADTVVYKGSTQTPLS
;
A
#
# COMPACT_ATOMS: atom_id res chain seq x y z
N PRO A 1 18.61 -1.64 -27.12
CA PRO A 1 17.44 -1.14 -27.87
C PRO A 1 16.65 -2.26 -28.56
N ALA A 2 17.32 -3.17 -29.31
CA ALA A 2 16.64 -4.26 -30.00
C ALA A 2 15.91 -5.24 -29.07
N ALA A 3 16.57 -5.66 -27.97
CA ALA A 3 15.95 -6.53 -26.98
C ALA A 3 14.74 -5.86 -26.31
N LEU A 4 14.83 -4.56 -25.98
CA LEU A 4 13.71 -3.82 -25.42
C LEU A 4 12.57 -3.65 -26.44
N ALA A 5 12.89 -3.47 -27.72
CA ALA A 5 11.88 -3.42 -28.78
C ALA A 5 11.17 -4.78 -28.95
N TYR A 6 11.87 -5.88 -28.73
CA TYR A 6 11.33 -7.23 -28.86
C TYR A 6 10.56 -7.69 -27.60
N TYR A 7 11.17 -7.56 -26.42
CA TYR A 7 10.60 -8.06 -25.16
C TYR A 7 9.76 -7.03 -24.39
N GLY A 8 9.81 -5.75 -24.80
CA GLY A 8 9.06 -4.68 -24.14
C GLY A 8 9.41 -4.52 -22.67
N ASN A 9 8.41 -4.20 -21.86
CA ASN A 9 8.58 -3.93 -20.42
C ASN A 9 8.91 -5.18 -19.59
N THR A 10 8.79 -6.39 -20.15
CA THR A 10 9.13 -7.63 -19.42
C THR A 10 10.59 -7.68 -18.98
N ILE A 11 11.48 -7.01 -19.72
CA ILE A 11 12.91 -6.94 -19.38
C ILE A 11 13.31 -5.62 -18.71
N ASP A 12 12.37 -4.77 -18.29
CA ASP A 12 12.70 -3.50 -17.62
C ASP A 12 13.26 -3.73 -16.23
N THR A 13 12.76 -4.73 -15.53
CA THR A 13 13.28 -5.13 -14.22
C THR A 13 14.35 -6.20 -14.34
N ASP A 14 15.24 -6.29 -13.36
CA ASP A 14 16.26 -7.33 -13.33
C ASP A 14 15.65 -8.72 -13.20
N LYS A 15 14.58 -8.86 -12.43
CA LYS A 15 13.83 -10.12 -12.29
C LYS A 15 13.21 -10.52 -13.63
N GLY A 16 12.45 -9.63 -14.26
CA GLY A 16 11.84 -9.92 -15.56
C GLY A 16 12.85 -10.22 -16.66
N TYR A 17 14.02 -9.57 -16.63
CA TYR A 17 15.13 -9.89 -17.55
C TYR A 17 15.65 -11.32 -17.35
N ILE A 18 15.91 -11.74 -16.12
CA ILE A 18 16.40 -13.09 -15.81
C ILE A 18 15.33 -14.13 -16.11
N GLU A 19 14.08 -13.91 -15.72
CA GLU A 19 12.97 -14.83 -16.02
C GLU A 19 12.80 -15.04 -17.53
N THR A 20 12.88 -13.97 -18.31
CA THR A 20 12.80 -14.04 -19.77
C THR A 20 13.93 -14.90 -20.36
N ILE A 21 15.15 -14.75 -19.85
CA ILE A 21 16.30 -15.55 -20.28
C ILE A 21 16.13 -17.02 -19.90
N TYR A 22 15.75 -17.30 -18.66
CA TYR A 22 15.52 -18.67 -18.17
C TYR A 22 14.47 -19.39 -19.01
N LYS A 23 13.36 -18.72 -19.29
CA LYS A 23 12.28 -19.27 -20.09
C LYS A 23 12.71 -19.59 -21.54
N ASN A 24 13.34 -18.63 -22.20
CA ASN A 24 13.71 -18.78 -23.60
C ASN A 24 14.88 -19.75 -23.83
N ILE A 25 15.82 -19.84 -22.89
CA ILE A 25 17.05 -20.62 -23.04
C ILE A 25 16.91 -22.00 -22.41
N LEU A 26 16.44 -22.06 -21.16
CA LEU A 26 16.38 -23.29 -20.39
C LEU A 26 14.98 -23.93 -20.39
N GLY A 27 13.97 -23.22 -20.90
CA GLY A 27 12.58 -23.67 -20.87
C GLY A 27 11.96 -23.66 -19.46
N LYS A 28 12.54 -22.93 -18.50
CA LYS A 28 12.12 -22.87 -17.10
C LYS A 28 11.53 -21.52 -16.74
N ASP A 29 10.49 -21.54 -15.93
CA ASP A 29 9.93 -20.36 -15.28
C ASP A 29 10.33 -20.25 -13.80
N TYR A 30 9.88 -19.21 -13.14
CA TYR A 30 10.19 -18.95 -11.73
C TYR A 30 9.71 -20.08 -10.79
N SER A 31 8.57 -20.70 -11.08
CA SER A 31 8.03 -21.80 -10.26
C SER A 31 8.90 -23.06 -10.29
N GLN A 32 9.63 -23.25 -11.37
CA GLN A 32 10.49 -24.43 -11.59
C GLN A 32 11.90 -24.27 -11.01
N ASP A 33 12.41 -23.04 -10.93
CA ASP A 33 13.75 -22.78 -10.35
C ASP A 33 13.82 -21.38 -9.67
N PRO A 34 13.06 -21.14 -8.57
CA PRO A 34 13.05 -19.84 -7.90
C PRO A 34 14.44 -19.48 -7.36
N ASN A 35 15.16 -20.43 -6.79
CA ASN A 35 16.48 -20.18 -6.21
C ASN A 35 17.53 -19.81 -7.27
N GLY A 36 17.48 -20.44 -8.43
CA GLY A 36 18.37 -20.12 -9.55
C GLY A 36 18.10 -18.73 -10.09
N ILE A 37 16.84 -18.39 -10.34
CA ILE A 37 16.44 -17.08 -10.84
C ILE A 37 16.79 -15.99 -9.82
N ASP A 38 16.43 -16.15 -8.55
CA ASP A 38 16.73 -15.17 -7.51
C ASP A 38 18.25 -14.96 -7.31
N SER A 39 19.05 -16.01 -7.46
CA SER A 39 20.52 -15.90 -7.41
C SER A 39 21.07 -15.02 -8.54
N TRP A 40 20.54 -15.14 -9.77
CA TRP A 40 20.93 -14.30 -10.89
C TRP A 40 20.41 -12.87 -10.79
N VAL A 41 19.21 -12.68 -10.23
CA VAL A 41 18.69 -11.34 -9.90
C VAL A 41 19.61 -10.67 -8.88
N LEU A 42 20.02 -11.39 -7.83
CA LEU A 42 20.98 -10.88 -6.86
C LEU A 42 22.33 -10.53 -7.51
N HIS A 43 22.80 -11.32 -8.48
CA HIS A 43 24.04 -11.02 -9.22
C HIS A 43 23.96 -9.66 -9.92
N LEU A 44 22.82 -9.33 -10.55
CA LEU A 44 22.58 -8.02 -11.16
C LEU A 44 22.53 -6.91 -10.10
N GLN A 45 21.84 -7.13 -8.97
CA GLN A 45 21.72 -6.17 -7.87
C GLN A 45 23.06 -5.87 -7.19
N LEU A 46 24.03 -6.79 -7.27
CA LEU A 46 25.41 -6.59 -6.81
C LEU A 46 26.27 -5.75 -7.78
N GLY A 47 25.68 -5.26 -8.86
CA GLY A 47 26.29 -4.30 -9.79
C GLY A 47 26.92 -4.90 -11.05
N HIS A 48 26.73 -6.20 -11.32
CA HIS A 48 27.14 -6.81 -12.58
C HIS A 48 26.21 -6.37 -13.73
N SER A 49 26.77 -6.17 -14.91
CA SER A 49 25.97 -5.80 -16.06
C SER A 49 25.11 -6.98 -16.57
N ARG A 50 23.99 -6.68 -17.25
CA ARG A 50 23.14 -7.71 -17.87
C ARG A 50 23.88 -8.57 -18.87
N GLY A 51 24.82 -7.99 -19.62
CA GLY A 51 25.68 -8.74 -20.58
C GLY A 51 26.60 -9.72 -19.88
N GLU A 52 27.32 -9.29 -18.83
CA GLU A 52 28.17 -10.18 -18.03
C GLU A 52 27.38 -11.30 -17.38
N THR A 53 26.20 -10.96 -16.82
CA THR A 53 25.29 -11.93 -16.21
C THR A 53 24.83 -12.98 -17.23
N LEU A 54 24.48 -12.57 -18.44
CA LEU A 54 24.09 -13.47 -19.51
C LEU A 54 25.22 -14.44 -19.90
N VAL A 55 26.45 -13.94 -20.10
CA VAL A 55 27.61 -14.77 -20.39
C VAL A 55 27.86 -15.80 -19.28
N LYS A 56 27.81 -15.33 -18.04
CA LYS A 56 28.02 -16.18 -16.87
C LYS A 56 26.92 -17.24 -16.72
N LEU A 57 25.67 -16.88 -17.01
CA LEU A 57 24.54 -17.81 -17.01
C LEU A 57 24.77 -18.93 -18.05
N PHE A 58 25.23 -18.59 -19.24
CA PHE A 58 25.56 -19.56 -20.27
C PHE A 58 26.70 -20.50 -19.86
N GLU A 59 27.79 -19.96 -19.26
CA GLU A 59 28.87 -20.76 -18.72
C GLU A 59 28.38 -21.78 -17.68
N VAL A 60 27.53 -21.34 -16.77
CA VAL A 60 26.92 -22.19 -15.72
C VAL A 60 26.00 -23.22 -16.36
N ALA A 61 25.10 -22.83 -17.27
CA ALA A 61 24.12 -23.72 -17.90
C ALA A 61 24.78 -24.83 -18.74
N THR A 62 25.98 -24.57 -19.31
CA THR A 62 26.75 -25.54 -20.05
C THR A 62 27.69 -26.37 -19.21
N SER A 63 27.81 -26.07 -17.91
CA SER A 63 28.73 -26.77 -17.01
C SER A 63 28.31 -28.23 -16.78
N ALA A 64 29.32 -29.09 -16.48
CA ALA A 64 29.03 -30.49 -16.13
C ALA A 64 28.09 -30.65 -14.93
N LEU A 65 28.16 -29.69 -13.97
CA LEU A 65 27.32 -29.69 -12.79
C LEU A 65 25.85 -29.40 -13.14
N ALA A 66 25.58 -28.41 -13.99
CA ALA A 66 24.23 -28.08 -14.44
C ALA A 66 23.61 -29.22 -15.28
N LYS A 67 24.41 -29.83 -16.16
CA LYS A 67 24.02 -31.01 -16.95
C LYS A 67 23.66 -32.21 -16.09
N ALA A 68 24.35 -32.40 -14.97
CA ALA A 68 24.03 -33.45 -14.01
C ALA A 68 22.78 -33.12 -13.17
N ALA A 69 22.58 -31.85 -12.84
CA ALA A 69 21.43 -31.40 -12.03
C ALA A 69 20.10 -31.40 -12.80
N ASP A 70 20.13 -30.99 -14.09
CA ASP A 70 18.97 -31.00 -14.98
C ASP A 70 19.37 -31.36 -16.41
N PRO A 71 19.45 -32.66 -16.72
CA PRO A 71 19.86 -33.13 -18.05
C PRO A 71 18.86 -32.78 -19.15
N VAL A 72 17.56 -32.60 -18.81
CA VAL A 72 16.53 -32.27 -19.81
C VAL A 72 16.68 -30.81 -20.25
N ALA A 73 16.77 -29.86 -19.33
CA ALA A 73 16.96 -28.44 -19.64
C ALA A 73 18.32 -28.22 -20.39
N ALA A 74 19.37 -28.89 -19.94
CA ALA A 74 20.67 -28.84 -20.60
C ALA A 74 20.60 -29.35 -22.06
N LYS A 75 19.84 -30.45 -22.28
CA LYS A 75 19.66 -31.03 -23.63
C LYS A 75 18.82 -30.13 -24.54
N ILE A 76 17.77 -29.50 -24.04
CA ILE A 76 17.01 -28.47 -24.77
C ILE A 76 17.92 -27.34 -25.21
N PHE A 77 18.72 -26.81 -24.29
CA PHE A 77 19.69 -25.75 -24.62
C PHE A 77 20.72 -26.14 -25.68
N GLU A 78 21.32 -27.33 -25.56
CA GLU A 78 22.22 -27.88 -26.57
C GLU A 78 21.56 -28.00 -27.95
N ASN A 79 20.34 -28.56 -27.99
CA ASN A 79 19.58 -28.74 -29.22
C ASN A 79 19.25 -27.41 -29.89
N LYS A 80 18.74 -26.42 -29.12
CA LYS A 80 18.44 -25.07 -29.63
C LYS A 80 19.68 -24.40 -30.18
N THR A 81 20.82 -24.49 -29.50
CA THR A 81 22.06 -23.88 -29.92
C THR A 81 22.58 -24.54 -31.19
N ALA A 82 22.57 -25.87 -31.24
CA ALA A 82 23.02 -26.63 -32.41
C ALA A 82 22.11 -26.37 -33.63
N LEU A 83 20.80 -26.32 -33.48
CA LEU A 83 19.85 -25.99 -34.55
C LEU A 83 19.99 -24.55 -35.04
N SER A 84 20.23 -23.58 -34.14
CA SER A 84 20.48 -22.19 -34.54
C SER A 84 21.75 -22.06 -35.38
N ALA A 85 22.84 -22.74 -34.98
CA ALA A 85 24.08 -22.78 -35.75
C ALA A 85 23.90 -23.51 -37.11
N TYR A 86 23.19 -24.63 -37.10
CA TYR A 86 22.86 -25.37 -38.30
C TYR A 86 22.01 -24.58 -39.28
N MET A 87 21.02 -23.87 -38.79
CA MET A 87 20.18 -22.97 -39.58
C MET A 87 21.00 -21.86 -40.25
N ALA A 88 21.87 -21.21 -39.48
CA ALA A 88 22.75 -20.16 -40.01
C ALA A 88 23.73 -20.67 -41.07
N GLU A 89 24.16 -21.93 -40.99
CA GLU A 89 24.99 -22.57 -42.01
C GLU A 89 24.19 -22.90 -43.28
N LYS A 90 22.99 -23.50 -43.15
CA LYS A 90 22.19 -23.96 -44.26
C LYS A 90 21.43 -22.86 -45.00
N ILE A 91 21.07 -21.82 -44.27
CA ILE A 91 20.29 -20.67 -44.78
C ILE A 91 21.05 -19.38 -44.43
N PRO A 92 22.27 -19.16 -44.94
CA PRO A 92 23.16 -18.06 -44.55
C PRO A 92 22.60 -16.68 -44.93
N ASN A 93 21.77 -16.61 -45.94
CA ASN A 93 21.04 -15.44 -46.35
C ASN A 93 19.59 -15.85 -46.36
N ILE A 94 18.90 -15.64 -45.23
CA ILE A 94 17.45 -15.60 -45.24
C ILE A 94 17.13 -14.47 -46.21
N GLN A 95 16.82 -14.80 -47.44
CA GLN A 95 16.38 -13.85 -48.42
C GLN A 95 15.04 -13.32 -47.87
N THR A 96 15.12 -12.16 -47.26
CA THR A 96 13.91 -11.33 -47.24
C THR A 96 13.38 -11.36 -48.66
N ASP A 97 12.13 -11.76 -48.86
CA ASP A 97 11.46 -11.54 -50.10
C ASP A 97 11.76 -10.11 -50.57
N SER A 98 11.53 -9.77 -51.85
CA SER A 98 11.76 -8.42 -52.39
C SER A 98 11.06 -7.30 -51.57
N LEU A 99 10.37 -7.64 -50.51
CA LEU A 99 9.52 -6.86 -49.65
C LEU A 99 10.07 -6.73 -48.21
N GLY A 100 11.20 -7.33 -47.86
CA GLY A 100 11.84 -7.26 -46.56
C GLY A 100 11.12 -8.03 -45.45
N ASN A 101 10.11 -8.83 -45.79
CA ASN A 101 9.28 -9.54 -44.86
C ASN A 101 9.39 -11.05 -45.00
N TYR A 102 10.60 -11.58 -44.86
CA TYR A 102 10.70 -13.00 -44.56
C TYR A 102 10.09 -13.23 -43.20
N ASP A 103 9.10 -14.12 -43.13
CA ASP A 103 8.49 -14.47 -41.85
C ASP A 103 9.51 -15.23 -41.00
N TYR A 104 10.28 -14.48 -40.18
CA TYR A 104 11.14 -15.08 -39.18
C TYR A 104 10.39 -16.01 -38.21
N ALA A 105 9.06 -15.94 -38.20
CA ALA A 105 8.23 -16.75 -37.32
C ALA A 105 8.44 -18.25 -37.58
N ILE A 106 8.65 -18.69 -38.82
CA ILE A 106 8.94 -20.11 -39.13
C ILE A 106 10.25 -20.56 -38.47
N PHE A 107 11.29 -19.72 -38.55
CA PHE A 107 12.60 -20.05 -37.99
C PHE A 107 12.60 -19.96 -36.47
N GLN A 108 11.94 -18.96 -35.94
CA GLN A 108 11.73 -18.82 -34.50
C GLN A 108 10.92 -20.01 -33.96
N GLU A 109 9.89 -20.45 -34.68
CA GLU A 109 9.06 -21.58 -34.29
C GLU A 109 9.87 -22.89 -34.24
N ILE A 110 10.75 -23.14 -35.19
CA ILE A 110 11.66 -24.31 -35.16
C ILE A 110 12.49 -24.30 -33.87
N ILE A 111 13.14 -23.19 -33.58
CA ILE A 111 13.97 -23.08 -32.36
C ILE A 111 13.11 -23.12 -31.08
N ARG A 112 11.98 -22.45 -31.06
CA ARG A 112 11.09 -22.38 -29.90
C ARG A 112 10.51 -23.74 -29.53
N THR A 113 10.05 -24.50 -30.52
CA THR A 113 9.45 -25.83 -30.34
C THR A 113 10.47 -26.95 -30.17
N THR A 114 11.77 -26.62 -30.17
CA THR A 114 12.83 -27.55 -29.91
C THR A 114 12.79 -28.07 -28.46
N THR A 115 12.71 -29.40 -28.35
CA THR A 115 12.74 -30.14 -27.09
C THR A 115 14.03 -30.96 -26.93
N ALA A 116 14.12 -31.70 -25.83
CA ALA A 116 15.26 -32.63 -25.64
C ALA A 116 15.28 -33.80 -26.66
N THR A 117 14.13 -34.11 -27.28
CA THR A 117 13.95 -35.36 -28.08
C THR A 117 13.63 -35.16 -29.55
N ASN A 118 13.28 -33.93 -30.00
CA ASN A 118 12.82 -33.68 -31.38
C ASN A 118 13.89 -33.01 -32.27
N PHE A 119 15.17 -33.10 -31.93
CA PHE A 119 16.26 -32.44 -32.66
C PHE A 119 16.27 -32.81 -34.17
N ASP A 120 16.18 -34.10 -34.50
CA ASP A 120 16.21 -34.56 -35.89
C ASP A 120 14.98 -34.11 -36.69
N GLU A 121 13.83 -34.04 -36.07
CA GLU A 121 12.60 -33.51 -36.70
C GLU A 121 12.77 -32.03 -37.04
N GLN A 122 13.28 -31.23 -36.10
CA GLN A 122 13.51 -29.80 -36.34
C GLN A 122 14.63 -29.56 -37.39
N LYS A 123 15.64 -30.39 -37.36
CA LYS A 123 16.72 -30.37 -38.36
C LYS A 123 16.17 -30.68 -39.76
N ALA A 124 15.29 -31.67 -39.92
CA ALA A 124 14.64 -32.00 -41.20
C ALA A 124 13.81 -30.85 -41.76
N LYS A 125 13.11 -30.08 -40.86
CA LYS A 125 12.40 -28.85 -41.28
C LYS A 125 13.35 -27.78 -41.81
N ILE A 126 14.55 -27.61 -41.20
CA ILE A 126 15.58 -26.69 -41.71
C ILE A 126 16.08 -27.15 -43.08
N ASP A 127 16.37 -28.44 -43.24
CA ASP A 127 16.84 -29.02 -44.50
C ASP A 127 15.79 -28.85 -45.65
N ALA A 128 14.50 -29.04 -45.33
CA ALA A 128 13.42 -28.83 -46.27
C ALA A 128 13.31 -27.36 -46.70
N LEU A 129 13.39 -26.39 -45.75
CA LEU A 129 13.39 -24.96 -46.07
C LEU A 129 14.65 -24.53 -46.87
N ALA A 130 15.81 -25.12 -46.57
CA ALA A 130 17.06 -24.83 -47.29
C ALA A 130 17.07 -25.35 -48.73
N SER A 131 16.27 -26.37 -49.03
CA SER A 131 16.12 -26.96 -50.37
C SER A 131 14.85 -26.49 -51.11
N ALA A 132 14.09 -25.56 -50.52
CA ALA A 132 12.86 -25.09 -51.14
C ALA A 132 13.07 -24.40 -52.47
N THR A 133 12.18 -24.67 -53.45
CA THR A 133 12.12 -23.93 -54.68
C THR A 133 11.33 -22.65 -54.49
N VAL A 134 11.88 -21.51 -54.84
CA VAL A 134 11.19 -20.20 -54.72
C VAL A 134 10.67 -19.74 -56.09
N HIS A 135 9.37 -19.50 -56.19
CA HIS A 135 8.63 -18.96 -57.32
C HIS A 135 8.16 -17.53 -56.99
N THR A 136 8.71 -16.55 -57.69
CA THR A 136 8.22 -15.16 -57.57
C THR A 136 7.26 -14.86 -58.72
N LEU A 137 6.00 -14.60 -58.36
CA LEU A 137 4.96 -14.28 -59.32
C LEU A 137 5.23 -12.92 -59.98
N VAL A 138 4.93 -12.84 -61.28
CA VAL A 138 5.05 -11.60 -62.05
C VAL A 138 3.68 -11.05 -62.43
N ASN A 139 3.65 -9.87 -63.01
CA ASN A 139 2.39 -9.25 -63.45
C ASN A 139 1.77 -10.02 -64.61
N GLY A 140 0.49 -10.36 -64.50
CA GLY A 140 -0.25 -11.10 -65.51
C GLY A 140 -0.66 -12.50 -65.05
N ALA A 141 -1.36 -13.25 -65.90
CA ALA A 141 -1.83 -14.58 -65.59
C ALA A 141 -0.68 -15.59 -65.77
N GLU A 142 -0.42 -16.37 -64.76
CA GLU A 142 0.62 -17.40 -64.68
C GLU A 142 0.03 -18.79 -64.47
N THR A 143 0.80 -19.80 -64.92
CA THR A 143 0.54 -21.20 -64.54
C THR A 143 1.81 -21.78 -63.97
N LEU A 144 1.80 -22.00 -62.64
CA LEU A 144 2.96 -22.49 -61.89
C LEU A 144 2.65 -23.87 -61.33
N THR A 145 3.59 -24.78 -61.51
CA THR A 145 3.50 -26.13 -60.93
C THR A 145 4.77 -26.38 -60.16
N GLY A 146 4.57 -26.73 -58.87
CA GLY A 146 5.66 -27.04 -57.95
C GLY A 146 6.30 -28.40 -58.16
N SER A 147 7.24 -28.70 -57.33
CA SER A 147 8.01 -29.92 -57.28
C SER A 147 7.39 -30.99 -56.38
N ALA A 148 8.17 -31.97 -55.97
CA ALA A 148 7.81 -32.95 -54.94
C ALA A 148 8.35 -32.52 -53.54
N GLY A 149 9.07 -31.42 -53.45
CA GLY A 149 9.62 -30.87 -52.24
C GLY A 149 8.87 -29.62 -51.80
N VAL A 150 9.43 -28.84 -50.88
CA VAL A 150 8.84 -27.57 -50.45
C VAL A 150 8.96 -26.50 -51.55
N ASP A 151 7.86 -25.94 -51.99
CA ASP A 151 7.76 -24.82 -52.92
C ASP A 151 7.22 -23.57 -52.24
N ILE A 152 7.90 -22.45 -52.43
CA ILE A 152 7.53 -21.13 -51.85
C ILE A 152 7.11 -20.18 -52.96
N TYR A 153 5.85 -19.81 -53.00
CA TYR A 153 5.30 -18.83 -53.94
C TYR A 153 5.22 -17.46 -53.29
N SER A 154 5.75 -16.42 -53.94
CA SER A 154 5.72 -15.04 -53.42
C SER A 154 4.96 -14.13 -54.39
N ALA A 155 3.96 -13.44 -53.91
CA ALA A 155 3.06 -12.56 -54.69
C ALA A 155 2.71 -11.25 -53.97
N VAL A 156 2.21 -10.27 -54.72
CA VAL A 156 1.66 -9.00 -54.22
C VAL A 156 0.23 -8.84 -54.74
N ALA A 157 -0.70 -8.62 -53.82
CA ALA A 157 -2.04 -8.17 -54.19
C ALA A 157 -2.11 -6.64 -53.99
N SER A 158 -2.27 -5.92 -55.12
CA SER A 158 -2.27 -4.45 -55.15
C SER A 158 -3.29 -3.92 -56.17
N SER A 159 -3.86 -2.76 -55.87
CA SER A 159 -4.70 -2.02 -56.82
C SER A 159 -3.88 -1.35 -57.94
N PHE A 160 -2.56 -1.27 -57.79
CA PHE A 160 -1.66 -0.74 -58.81
C PHE A 160 -1.23 -1.84 -59.74
N ALA A 161 -1.62 -1.76 -61.04
CA ALA A 161 -1.37 -2.79 -62.00
C ALA A 161 0.12 -3.14 -62.18
N ASP A 162 1.01 -2.19 -62.04
CA ASP A 162 2.45 -2.36 -62.12
C ASP A 162 3.09 -3.11 -60.93
N ARG A 163 2.35 -3.23 -59.81
CA ARG A 163 2.78 -3.89 -58.59
C ARG A 163 2.00 -5.16 -58.29
N ASN A 164 0.85 -5.35 -58.93
CA ASN A 164 0.00 -6.51 -58.67
C ASN A 164 0.57 -7.72 -59.39
N THR A 165 1.11 -8.66 -58.60
CA THR A 165 1.63 -9.92 -59.16
C THR A 165 0.75 -11.11 -58.80
N LEU A 166 -0.29 -10.95 -57.96
CA LEU A 166 -1.31 -11.99 -57.72
C LEU A 166 -2.53 -11.66 -58.60
N SER A 167 -2.59 -12.35 -59.73
CA SER A 167 -3.69 -12.22 -60.69
C SER A 167 -4.86 -13.12 -60.30
N VAL A 168 -6.09 -12.65 -60.51
CA VAL A 168 -7.31 -13.46 -60.36
C VAL A 168 -7.38 -14.67 -61.35
N GLU A 169 -6.48 -14.73 -62.30
CA GLU A 169 -6.37 -15.76 -63.32
C GLU A 169 -5.18 -16.71 -63.09
N ASP A 170 -4.34 -16.47 -62.10
CA ASP A 170 -3.19 -17.34 -61.79
C ASP A 170 -3.60 -18.75 -61.41
N LYS A 171 -2.89 -19.73 -61.90
CA LYS A 171 -3.05 -21.14 -61.59
C LYS A 171 -1.78 -21.67 -60.90
N ILE A 172 -1.93 -21.94 -59.61
CA ILE A 172 -0.85 -22.40 -58.77
C ILE A 172 -1.18 -23.81 -58.29
N ASP A 173 -0.29 -24.77 -58.59
CA ASP A 173 -0.35 -26.12 -58.07
C ASP A 173 0.95 -26.40 -57.32
N GLY A 174 0.88 -26.50 -55.96
CA GLY A 174 2.03 -26.71 -55.08
C GLY A 174 2.75 -28.06 -55.37
N GLY A 175 2.00 -29.05 -55.81
CA GLY A 175 2.54 -30.39 -56.09
C GLY A 175 2.43 -31.27 -54.82
N ALA A 176 3.57 -31.83 -54.44
CA ALA A 176 3.65 -32.62 -53.19
C ALA A 176 4.73 -31.99 -52.33
N GLY A 177 4.43 -31.83 -51.05
CA GLY A 177 5.33 -31.20 -50.11
C GLY A 177 4.56 -30.50 -49.01
N ASN A 178 5.19 -29.56 -48.37
CA ASN A 178 4.53 -28.57 -47.51
C ASN A 178 4.75 -27.18 -48.11
N ASP A 179 3.87 -26.79 -49.02
CA ASP A 179 4.07 -25.68 -49.90
C ASP A 179 3.47 -24.40 -49.29
N MET A 180 4.04 -23.25 -49.61
CA MET A 180 3.65 -21.96 -49.03
C MET A 180 3.34 -20.91 -50.08
N LEU A 181 2.23 -20.19 -49.93
CA LEU A 181 1.92 -18.98 -50.70
C LEU A 181 2.06 -17.75 -49.77
N ASN A 182 3.07 -16.94 -50.03
CA ASN A 182 3.32 -15.68 -49.31
C ASN A 182 2.76 -14.52 -50.11
N VAL A 183 1.81 -13.79 -49.57
CA VAL A 183 1.18 -12.66 -50.28
C VAL A 183 1.33 -11.37 -49.45
N LYS A 184 1.94 -10.38 -50.04
CA LYS A 184 1.88 -9.02 -49.55
C LYS A 184 0.56 -8.40 -49.97
N ILE A 185 -0.19 -7.89 -49.01
CA ILE A 185 -1.52 -7.30 -49.23
C ILE A 185 -1.41 -5.78 -49.11
N ASP A 186 -1.26 -5.10 -50.29
CA ASP A 186 -1.37 -3.63 -50.38
C ASP A 186 -2.82 -3.23 -50.56
N ASP A 187 -3.63 -4.05 -51.25
CA ASP A 187 -5.06 -3.93 -51.42
C ASP A 187 -5.77 -5.28 -51.29
N SER A 188 -7.09 -5.27 -51.05
CA SER A 188 -7.87 -6.50 -50.84
C SER A 188 -7.85 -7.38 -52.09
N PHE A 189 -7.65 -8.68 -51.91
CA PHE A 189 -7.75 -9.68 -52.97
C PHE A 189 -9.18 -10.22 -53.07
N THR A 190 -9.81 -10.07 -54.20
CA THR A 190 -11.24 -10.41 -54.39
C THR A 190 -11.50 -11.87 -54.70
N GLY A 191 -10.45 -12.71 -54.76
CA GLY A 191 -10.51 -14.14 -55.11
C GLY A 191 -10.21 -14.45 -56.56
N PHE A 192 -9.99 -15.73 -56.89
CA PHE A 192 -9.67 -16.21 -58.21
C PHE A 192 -10.95 -16.28 -59.08
N THR A 193 -10.89 -15.84 -60.33
CA THR A 193 -11.99 -15.94 -61.29
C THR A 193 -11.89 -17.19 -62.17
N THR A 194 -10.81 -17.30 -62.96
CA THR A 194 -10.45 -18.50 -63.75
C THR A 194 -9.21 -19.17 -63.21
N GLY A 195 -8.48 -18.53 -62.29
CA GLY A 195 -7.35 -19.07 -61.58
C GLY A 195 -7.74 -20.00 -60.42
N TYR A 196 -6.77 -20.53 -59.77
CA TYR A 196 -6.90 -21.34 -58.54
C TYR A 196 -5.55 -21.49 -57.85
N VAL A 197 -5.60 -21.87 -56.56
CA VAL A 197 -4.47 -22.41 -55.81
C VAL A 197 -4.87 -23.77 -55.24
N LYS A 198 -4.06 -24.80 -55.46
CA LYS A 198 -4.28 -26.13 -54.93
C LYS A 198 -2.96 -26.77 -54.48
N ASN A 199 -3.07 -27.73 -53.56
CA ASN A 199 -1.90 -28.41 -52.98
C ASN A 199 -0.87 -27.41 -52.41
N VAL A 200 -1.34 -26.38 -51.73
CA VAL A 200 -0.57 -25.43 -50.95
C VAL A 200 -1.09 -25.45 -49.52
N GLU A 201 -0.27 -25.82 -48.57
CA GLU A 201 -0.68 -26.07 -47.19
C GLU A 201 -0.67 -24.82 -46.33
N ALA A 202 0.20 -23.85 -46.63
CA ALA A 202 0.34 -22.64 -45.84
C ALA A 202 0.06 -21.36 -46.67
N LEU A 203 -0.78 -20.48 -46.15
CA LEU A 203 -1.04 -19.15 -46.71
C LEU A 203 -0.55 -18.09 -45.71
N ASN A 204 0.48 -17.35 -46.08
CA ASN A 204 1.05 -16.28 -45.28
C ASN A 204 0.71 -14.91 -45.87
N LEU A 205 0.00 -14.09 -45.11
CA LEU A 205 -0.55 -12.80 -45.59
C LEU A 205 0.04 -11.64 -44.78
N ALA A 206 0.72 -10.71 -45.43
CA ALA A 206 1.28 -9.52 -44.80
C ALA A 206 0.54 -8.24 -45.25
N ASN A 207 -0.19 -7.62 -44.36
CA ASN A 207 -0.84 -6.32 -44.59
C ASN A 207 0.15 -5.16 -44.42
N THR A 208 0.50 -4.52 -45.51
CA THR A 208 1.39 -3.35 -45.54
C THR A 208 0.65 -2.03 -45.68
N SER A 209 -0.67 -2.07 -45.77
CA SER A 209 -1.51 -0.91 -45.89
C SER A 209 -1.87 -0.30 -44.54
N ASN A 210 -2.46 0.87 -44.54
CA ASN A 210 -2.89 1.58 -43.34
C ASN A 210 -4.36 1.28 -42.92
N THR A 211 -4.98 0.27 -43.54
CA THR A 211 -6.35 -0.17 -43.24
C THR A 211 -6.45 -1.69 -43.22
N GLN A 212 -7.49 -2.20 -42.59
CA GLN A 212 -7.78 -3.63 -42.63
C GLN A 212 -8.06 -4.06 -44.07
N ARG A 213 -7.54 -5.21 -44.52
CA ARG A 213 -7.71 -5.78 -45.84
C ARG A 213 -8.47 -7.10 -45.78
N VAL A 214 -9.00 -7.50 -46.91
CA VAL A 214 -9.68 -8.81 -47.09
C VAL A 214 -8.89 -9.64 -48.11
N PHE A 215 -8.70 -10.91 -47.77
CA PHE A 215 -8.25 -11.94 -48.69
C PHE A 215 -9.38 -12.94 -48.93
N ASN A 216 -9.93 -12.99 -50.13
CA ASN A 216 -10.93 -13.97 -50.49
C ASN A 216 -10.24 -15.27 -50.96
N ALA A 217 -10.37 -16.32 -50.17
CA ALA A 217 -9.76 -17.62 -50.46
C ALA A 217 -10.64 -18.58 -51.30
N ASP A 218 -11.65 -18.03 -51.98
CA ASP A 218 -12.41 -18.83 -52.97
C ASP A 218 -11.48 -19.45 -53.99
N LYS A 219 -11.62 -20.76 -54.30
CA LYS A 219 -10.73 -21.59 -55.14
C LYS A 219 -9.27 -21.71 -54.62
N VAL A 220 -9.07 -21.56 -53.33
CA VAL A 220 -7.85 -21.94 -52.64
C VAL A 220 -8.12 -23.26 -51.91
N GLU A 221 -7.49 -24.32 -52.35
CA GLU A 221 -7.72 -25.69 -51.86
C GLU A 221 -6.48 -26.27 -51.25
N GLY A 222 -6.63 -27.09 -50.19
CA GLY A 222 -5.51 -27.80 -49.53
C GLY A 222 -4.92 -27.09 -48.32
N LEU A 223 -5.34 -25.85 -48.06
CA LEU A 223 -4.82 -25.11 -46.88
C LEU A 223 -5.02 -25.86 -45.57
N GLN A 224 -3.96 -25.91 -44.77
CA GLN A 224 -3.94 -26.39 -43.39
C GLN A 224 -3.72 -25.25 -42.41
N SER A 225 -3.00 -24.20 -42.85
CA SER A 225 -2.68 -23.06 -42.00
C SER A 225 -2.81 -21.72 -42.75
N VAL A 226 -3.19 -20.68 -42.00
CA VAL A 226 -3.18 -19.28 -42.41
C VAL A 226 -2.47 -18.46 -41.39
N SER A 227 -1.50 -17.67 -41.82
CA SER A 227 -0.83 -16.68 -40.99
C SER A 227 -1.12 -15.29 -41.50
N THR A 228 -1.55 -14.39 -40.60
CA THR A 228 -1.76 -12.96 -40.91
C THR A 228 -0.83 -12.10 -40.10
N HIS A 229 -0.15 -11.18 -40.78
CA HIS A 229 0.81 -10.27 -40.19
C HIS A 229 0.50 -8.81 -40.57
N GLY A 230 0.68 -7.90 -39.64
CA GLY A 230 0.59 -6.46 -39.86
C GLY A 230 -0.42 -5.74 -38.96
N THR A 231 -0.08 -4.50 -38.69
CA THR A 231 -0.77 -3.66 -37.68
C THR A 231 -2.28 -3.54 -37.89
N ASN A 232 -2.71 -3.45 -39.21
CA ASN A 232 -4.14 -3.23 -39.54
C ASN A 232 -4.91 -4.54 -39.78
N GLY A 233 -4.26 -5.70 -39.74
CA GLY A 233 -4.91 -6.98 -39.85
C GLY A 233 -5.44 -7.34 -41.26
N ILE A 234 -5.78 -8.62 -41.40
CA ILE A 234 -6.38 -9.17 -42.62
C ILE A 234 -7.55 -10.07 -42.25
N ARG A 235 -8.69 -9.89 -42.92
CA ARG A 235 -9.82 -10.81 -42.83
C ARG A 235 -9.77 -11.81 -43.98
N VAL A 236 -9.71 -13.10 -43.63
CA VAL A 236 -9.74 -14.16 -44.67
C VAL A 236 -11.14 -14.71 -44.78
N THR A 237 -11.67 -14.83 -46.01
CA THR A 237 -13.04 -15.25 -46.29
C THR A 237 -13.08 -16.43 -47.25
N ASN A 238 -14.19 -17.18 -47.27
CA ASN A 238 -14.45 -18.29 -48.18
C ASN A 238 -13.44 -19.43 -48.14
N LEU A 239 -12.90 -19.71 -46.97
CA LEU A 239 -12.04 -20.87 -46.80
C LEU A 239 -12.83 -22.17 -47.00
N SER A 240 -12.22 -23.14 -47.65
CA SER A 240 -12.78 -24.46 -47.97
C SER A 240 -12.55 -25.49 -46.83
N ASN A 241 -11.60 -25.20 -45.94
CA ASN A 241 -11.26 -26.04 -44.77
C ASN A 241 -11.21 -25.22 -43.49
N ILE A 242 -11.41 -25.83 -42.32
CA ILE A 242 -11.00 -25.27 -41.04
C ILE A 242 -9.47 -25.34 -40.99
N VAL A 243 -8.82 -24.21 -40.76
CA VAL A 243 -7.35 -24.05 -40.82
C VAL A 243 -6.83 -23.57 -39.47
N ASP A 244 -5.57 -23.87 -39.19
CA ASP A 244 -4.85 -23.25 -38.07
C ASP A 244 -4.59 -21.78 -38.39
N LEU A 245 -5.11 -20.85 -37.56
CA LEU A 245 -4.91 -19.41 -37.75
C LEU A 245 -3.79 -18.90 -36.84
N THR A 246 -2.82 -18.22 -37.41
CA THR A 246 -1.83 -17.45 -36.65
C THR A 246 -1.99 -15.97 -36.96
N VAL A 247 -2.04 -15.13 -35.90
CA VAL A 247 -2.17 -13.66 -36.02
C VAL A 247 -1.00 -13.00 -35.32
N ILE A 248 -0.28 -12.15 -36.06
CA ILE A 248 0.95 -11.52 -35.59
C ILE A 248 0.84 -10.01 -35.78
N ASP A 249 1.22 -9.26 -34.73
CA ASP A 249 1.34 -7.79 -34.73
C ASP A 249 0.09 -7.00 -35.16
N GLN A 250 -1.08 -7.61 -35.09
CA GLN A 250 -2.35 -6.93 -35.41
C GLN A 250 -2.77 -6.00 -34.26
N LYS A 251 -2.75 -4.68 -34.49
CA LYS A 251 -2.94 -3.66 -33.45
C LYS A 251 -4.15 -2.73 -33.68
N ASP A 252 -4.40 -2.32 -34.89
CA ASP A 252 -5.27 -1.21 -35.24
C ASP A 252 -6.50 -1.63 -36.08
N SER A 253 -6.87 -2.89 -36.07
CA SER A 253 -8.09 -3.40 -36.69
C SER A 253 -9.23 -3.55 -35.66
N THR A 254 -10.44 -3.78 -36.15
CA THR A 254 -11.60 -3.98 -35.26
C THR A 254 -11.79 -5.42 -34.81
N GLU A 255 -11.34 -6.38 -35.64
CA GLU A 255 -11.55 -7.82 -35.36
C GLU A 255 -10.41 -8.70 -35.86
N VAL A 256 -10.24 -9.82 -35.19
CA VAL A 256 -9.48 -10.99 -35.67
C VAL A 256 -10.49 -12.04 -36.12
N GLY A 257 -10.39 -12.53 -37.37
CA GLY A 257 -11.33 -13.56 -37.78
C GLY A 257 -11.11 -14.11 -39.16
N ILE A 258 -11.70 -15.27 -39.29
CA ILE A 258 -11.86 -15.99 -40.56
C ILE A 258 -13.35 -16.17 -40.81
N ALA A 259 -13.77 -16.12 -42.06
CA ALA A 259 -15.11 -16.50 -42.44
C ALA A 259 -15.06 -17.76 -43.29
N TYR A 260 -15.61 -18.81 -42.78
CA TYR A 260 -15.80 -20.08 -43.45
C TYR A 260 -17.07 -20.10 -44.28
N ASN A 261 -17.13 -20.97 -45.27
CA ASN A 261 -18.40 -21.33 -45.89
C ASN A 261 -19.34 -21.91 -44.83
N THR A 262 -20.60 -21.47 -44.77
CA THR A 262 -21.58 -21.86 -43.78
C THR A 262 -21.86 -23.37 -43.75
N GLU A 263 -21.70 -24.06 -44.89
CA GLU A 263 -21.85 -25.52 -44.97
C GLU A 263 -20.74 -26.27 -44.20
N LEU A 264 -19.56 -25.70 -44.16
CA LEU A 264 -18.40 -26.33 -43.52
C LEU A 264 -18.54 -26.35 -41.97
N VAL A 265 -19.16 -25.33 -41.40
CA VAL A 265 -19.29 -25.13 -39.96
C VAL A 265 -20.73 -25.29 -39.45
N LYS A 266 -21.49 -26.18 -40.06
CA LYS A 266 -22.84 -26.58 -39.62
C LYS A 266 -22.84 -27.64 -38.49
N GLY A 267 -21.70 -28.16 -38.17
CA GLY A 267 -21.50 -29.16 -37.11
C GLY A 267 -21.91 -28.65 -35.75
N LYS A 268 -21.69 -29.45 -34.71
CA LYS A 268 -21.87 -29.09 -33.31
C LYS A 268 -20.59 -29.23 -32.49
N ASN A 269 -19.49 -29.59 -33.17
CA ASN A 269 -18.19 -29.87 -32.54
C ASN A 269 -17.04 -29.33 -33.38
N ASP A 270 -17.29 -28.23 -34.09
CA ASP A 270 -16.26 -27.60 -34.92
C ASP A 270 -15.25 -26.86 -34.01
N SER A 271 -13.96 -27.00 -34.37
CA SER A 271 -12.85 -26.50 -33.54
C SER A 271 -11.90 -25.62 -34.38
N GLN A 272 -11.55 -24.47 -33.82
CA GLN A 272 -10.58 -23.53 -34.40
C GLN A 272 -9.35 -23.44 -33.53
N ASN A 273 -8.19 -23.63 -34.11
CA ASN A 273 -6.91 -23.30 -33.49
C ASN A 273 -6.51 -21.86 -33.86
N LEU A 274 -6.24 -21.05 -32.83
CA LEU A 274 -5.85 -19.65 -32.94
C LEU A 274 -4.53 -19.40 -32.21
N THR A 275 -3.49 -19.03 -32.94
CA THR A 275 -2.25 -18.58 -32.33
C THR A 275 -2.17 -17.07 -32.35
N LEU A 276 -1.90 -16.47 -31.22
CA LEU A 276 -1.80 -15.01 -31.00
C LEU A 276 -0.38 -14.63 -30.62
N ASN A 277 0.17 -13.64 -31.32
CA ASN A 277 1.43 -12.99 -30.97
C ASN A 277 1.30 -11.48 -31.14
N ASN A 278 1.33 -10.72 -30.05
CA ASN A 278 1.27 -9.27 -30.06
C ASN A 278 0.01 -8.69 -30.69
N VAL A 279 -1.15 -9.24 -30.35
CA VAL A 279 -2.46 -8.87 -30.92
C VAL A 279 -3.21 -7.92 -29.98
N GLY A 280 -3.81 -6.85 -30.52
CA GLY A 280 -4.48 -5.83 -29.71
C GLY A 280 -3.50 -4.97 -28.92
N ARG A 281 -4.03 -4.16 -28.02
CA ARG A 281 -3.26 -3.30 -27.12
C ARG A 281 -3.87 -3.29 -25.72
N ALA A 282 -3.03 -3.09 -24.71
CA ALA A 282 -3.52 -2.77 -23.38
C ALA A 282 -4.37 -1.49 -23.41
N THR A 283 -5.48 -1.51 -22.69
CA THR A 283 -6.30 -0.32 -22.48
C THR A 283 -5.82 0.38 -21.21
N PRO A 284 -5.52 1.69 -21.23
CA PRO A 284 -5.14 2.42 -20.02
C PRO A 284 -6.26 2.41 -18.98
N ASP A 285 -5.92 2.35 -17.69
CA ASP A 285 -6.87 2.37 -16.57
C ASP A 285 -7.75 3.64 -16.50
N THR A 286 -7.37 4.68 -17.22
CA THR A 286 -8.13 5.94 -17.33
C THR A 286 -9.32 5.86 -18.28
N GLU A 287 -9.45 4.78 -19.06
CA GLU A 287 -10.55 4.59 -20.01
C GLU A 287 -11.75 3.93 -19.32
N ASN A 288 -12.95 4.36 -19.68
CA ASN A 288 -14.19 3.78 -19.15
C ASN A 288 -14.51 2.37 -19.68
N ASP A 289 -13.97 2.03 -20.85
CA ASP A 289 -14.06 0.69 -21.44
C ASP A 289 -12.71 -0.02 -21.28
N SER A 290 -12.61 -0.97 -20.38
CA SER A 290 -11.40 -1.74 -20.10
C SER A 290 -10.88 -2.53 -21.30
N HIS A 291 -11.70 -2.77 -22.31
CA HIS A 291 -11.37 -3.51 -23.52
C HIS A 291 -11.37 -2.67 -24.81
N LYS A 292 -11.34 -1.34 -24.68
CA LYS A 292 -11.38 -0.40 -25.82
C LYS A 292 -10.37 -0.74 -26.91
N ASN A 293 -9.15 -1.10 -26.53
CA ASN A 293 -8.05 -1.38 -27.43
C ASN A 293 -7.86 -2.88 -27.74
N SER A 294 -8.71 -3.75 -27.18
CA SER A 294 -8.72 -5.17 -27.48
C SER A 294 -9.43 -5.44 -28.80
N LEU A 295 -9.01 -6.48 -29.53
CA LEU A 295 -9.62 -6.84 -30.80
C LEU A 295 -10.71 -7.89 -30.62
N LYS A 296 -11.82 -7.74 -31.34
CA LYS A 296 -12.88 -8.76 -31.35
C LYS A 296 -12.38 -10.06 -31.98
N VAL A 297 -12.77 -11.18 -31.40
CA VAL A 297 -12.52 -12.50 -31.96
C VAL A 297 -13.86 -13.14 -32.33
N LYS A 298 -14.05 -13.39 -33.63
CA LYS A 298 -15.32 -13.90 -34.14
C LYS A 298 -15.13 -15.07 -35.10
N PHE A 299 -15.57 -16.24 -34.68
CA PHE A 299 -15.60 -17.45 -35.49
C PHE A 299 -17.01 -18.03 -35.52
N ASN A 300 -17.81 -17.62 -36.49
CA ASN A 300 -19.19 -18.07 -36.59
C ASN A 300 -19.27 -19.58 -36.89
N GLY A 301 -20.12 -20.32 -36.18
CA GLY A 301 -20.32 -21.74 -36.32
C GLY A 301 -19.21 -22.63 -35.75
N ILE A 302 -18.28 -22.08 -34.99
CA ILE A 302 -17.23 -22.80 -34.28
C ILE A 302 -17.59 -22.89 -32.80
N GLU A 303 -17.70 -24.10 -32.23
CA GLU A 303 -18.01 -24.31 -30.82
C GLU A 303 -16.78 -24.25 -29.93
N THR A 304 -15.63 -24.76 -30.41
CA THR A 304 -14.40 -24.83 -29.63
C THR A 304 -13.33 -23.90 -30.18
N LEU A 305 -12.83 -23.00 -29.36
CA LEU A 305 -11.71 -22.14 -29.69
C LEU A 305 -10.47 -22.53 -28.85
N ASN A 306 -9.44 -22.98 -29.54
CA ASN A 306 -8.14 -23.32 -28.92
C ASN A 306 -7.13 -22.20 -29.16
N ILE A 307 -6.86 -21.43 -28.13
CA ILE A 307 -5.93 -20.30 -28.20
C ILE A 307 -4.53 -20.74 -27.77
N THR A 308 -3.54 -20.34 -28.55
CA THR A 308 -2.13 -20.48 -28.18
C THR A 308 -1.51 -19.07 -28.15
N THR A 309 -0.99 -18.63 -26.99
CA THR A 309 -0.30 -17.34 -26.87
C THR A 309 1.20 -17.52 -27.07
N ARG A 310 1.87 -16.58 -27.72
CA ARG A 310 3.30 -16.65 -28.03
C ARG A 310 3.97 -15.31 -27.82
N GLU A 311 5.20 -15.36 -27.33
CA GLU A 311 6.18 -14.27 -27.26
C GLU A 311 5.68 -13.00 -26.57
N LYS A 312 4.69 -12.30 -27.14
CA LYS A 312 4.19 -11.03 -26.61
C LYS A 312 2.71 -11.12 -26.23
N ALA A 313 2.37 -10.35 -25.21
CA ALA A 313 1.01 -10.27 -24.70
C ALA A 313 -0.01 -9.94 -25.79
N SER A 314 -1.19 -10.54 -25.67
CA SER A 314 -2.31 -10.32 -26.59
C SER A 314 -3.57 -9.92 -25.83
N TYR A 315 -4.41 -9.08 -26.48
CA TYR A 315 -5.60 -8.45 -25.92
C TYR A 315 -6.77 -8.68 -26.89
N ILE A 316 -7.71 -9.55 -26.51
CA ILE A 316 -8.88 -9.92 -27.32
C ILE A 316 -10.18 -9.74 -26.54
N LYS A 317 -11.28 -9.56 -27.23
CA LYS A 317 -12.60 -9.34 -26.63
C LYS A 317 -13.74 -9.98 -27.40
N ASP A 318 -14.91 -10.00 -26.75
CA ASP A 318 -16.18 -10.46 -27.27
C ASP A 318 -16.08 -11.90 -27.83
N VAL A 319 -15.36 -12.79 -27.12
CA VAL A 319 -15.24 -14.21 -27.50
C VAL A 319 -16.54 -14.93 -27.17
N GLU A 320 -17.21 -15.47 -28.21
CA GLU A 320 -18.55 -16.07 -28.10
C GLU A 320 -18.55 -17.61 -28.21
N ASN A 321 -17.38 -18.24 -28.26
CA ASN A 321 -17.26 -19.69 -28.43
C ASN A 321 -17.66 -20.47 -27.17
N LYS A 322 -18.34 -21.58 -27.32
CA LYS A 322 -18.90 -22.38 -26.23
C LYS A 322 -17.82 -22.96 -25.31
N PHE A 323 -16.73 -23.45 -25.87
CA PHE A 323 -15.59 -23.98 -25.16
C PHE A 323 -14.34 -23.23 -25.59
N ILE A 324 -13.62 -22.68 -24.61
CA ILE A 324 -12.39 -21.94 -24.86
C ILE A 324 -11.27 -22.64 -24.12
N THR A 325 -10.22 -23.03 -24.84
CA THR A 325 -8.97 -23.52 -24.25
C THR A 325 -7.84 -22.54 -24.51
N VAL A 326 -6.97 -22.34 -23.56
CA VAL A 326 -5.81 -21.42 -23.69
C VAL A 326 -4.54 -22.10 -23.23
N LYS A 327 -3.50 -21.99 -24.02
CA LYS A 327 -2.15 -22.45 -23.67
C LYS A 327 -1.09 -21.47 -24.19
N GLY A 328 0.14 -21.62 -23.74
CA GLY A 328 1.27 -20.81 -24.22
C GLY A 328 2.00 -20.11 -23.09
N GLU A 329 2.92 -19.24 -23.47
CA GLU A 329 3.81 -18.57 -22.53
C GLU A 329 3.56 -17.06 -22.38
N ALA A 330 2.88 -16.44 -23.32
CA ALA A 330 2.63 -15.01 -23.27
C ALA A 330 1.32 -14.68 -22.54
N ASP A 331 1.25 -13.51 -21.92
CA ASP A 331 0.08 -13.01 -21.22
C ASP A 331 -1.12 -12.85 -22.16
N LEU A 332 -2.30 -13.15 -21.67
CA LEU A 332 -3.55 -12.99 -22.39
C LEU A 332 -4.55 -12.15 -21.61
N THR A 333 -5.03 -11.09 -22.23
CA THR A 333 -6.26 -10.41 -21.78
C THR A 333 -7.40 -10.84 -22.71
N ILE A 334 -8.49 -11.36 -22.10
CA ILE A 334 -9.65 -11.87 -22.85
C ILE A 334 -10.94 -11.42 -22.20
N SER A 335 -11.93 -10.99 -23.00
CA SER A 335 -13.32 -10.92 -22.53
C SER A 335 -14.21 -11.83 -23.34
N THR A 336 -15.26 -12.34 -22.68
CA THR A 336 -16.22 -13.25 -23.29
C THR A 336 -17.61 -12.63 -23.30
N LYS A 337 -18.45 -13.10 -24.22
CA LYS A 337 -19.83 -12.60 -24.36
C LYS A 337 -20.77 -13.73 -24.78
N ASP A 338 -21.93 -13.83 -24.12
CA ASP A 338 -22.98 -14.75 -24.53
C ASP A 338 -23.63 -14.24 -25.82
N LYS A 339 -23.69 -15.09 -26.83
CA LYS A 339 -24.10 -14.72 -28.19
C LYS A 339 -25.57 -14.37 -28.29
N ASP A 340 -26.42 -15.20 -27.72
CA ASP A 340 -27.87 -15.04 -27.78
C ASP A 340 -28.56 -15.84 -26.68
N ILE A 341 -29.34 -15.16 -25.84
CA ILE A 341 -30.12 -15.78 -24.74
C ILE A 341 -31.22 -16.69 -25.29
N ASP A 342 -31.78 -16.39 -26.46
CA ASP A 342 -32.90 -17.13 -27.03
C ASP A 342 -32.44 -18.44 -27.67
N THR A 343 -31.24 -18.51 -28.23
CA THR A 343 -30.69 -19.74 -28.84
C THR A 343 -29.97 -20.68 -27.87
N LYS A 344 -29.71 -20.22 -26.62
CA LYS A 344 -28.94 -20.95 -25.60
C LYS A 344 -27.50 -21.26 -26.02
N ASP A 345 -26.92 -20.44 -26.89
CA ASP A 345 -25.53 -20.51 -27.28
C ASP A 345 -24.71 -19.68 -26.27
N PHE A 346 -24.31 -20.30 -25.19
CA PHE A 346 -23.59 -19.67 -24.10
C PHE A 346 -22.14 -20.13 -24.06
N VAL A 347 -21.26 -19.27 -23.56
CA VAL A 347 -19.89 -19.67 -23.17
C VAL A 347 -19.97 -20.55 -21.91
N ASN A 348 -19.58 -21.80 -22.03
CA ASN A 348 -19.73 -22.78 -20.95
C ASN A 348 -18.44 -23.00 -20.17
N SER A 349 -17.28 -22.90 -20.82
CA SER A 349 -16.01 -23.12 -20.12
C SER A 349 -14.86 -22.29 -20.71
N LEU A 350 -14.00 -21.90 -19.81
CA LEU A 350 -12.66 -21.37 -20.09
C LEU A 350 -11.64 -22.26 -19.39
N ASP A 351 -10.79 -22.96 -20.13
CA ASP A 351 -9.70 -23.77 -19.61
C ASP A 351 -8.35 -23.23 -20.08
N ALA A 352 -7.70 -22.45 -19.22
CA ALA A 352 -6.36 -21.91 -19.43
C ALA A 352 -5.31 -22.62 -18.55
N SER A 353 -5.59 -23.84 -18.07
CA SER A 353 -4.68 -24.58 -17.19
C SER A 353 -3.29 -24.87 -17.79
N ALA A 354 -3.17 -24.79 -19.12
CA ALA A 354 -1.90 -24.96 -19.85
C ALA A 354 -1.23 -23.61 -20.20
N LEU A 355 -1.75 -22.47 -19.74
CA LEU A 355 -1.12 -21.17 -19.89
C LEU A 355 -0.08 -20.98 -18.79
N THR A 356 1.13 -20.55 -19.15
CA THR A 356 2.20 -20.21 -18.19
C THR A 356 2.40 -18.70 -18.06
N GLY A 357 1.87 -17.89 -18.97
CA GLY A 357 1.74 -16.45 -18.86
C GLY A 357 0.56 -16.07 -17.97
N ASN A 358 0.41 -14.79 -17.64
CA ASN A 358 -0.71 -14.30 -16.84
C ASN A 358 -2.01 -14.23 -17.67
N LEU A 359 -3.12 -14.67 -17.07
CA LEU A 359 -4.45 -14.54 -17.64
C LEU A 359 -5.18 -13.36 -16.98
N THR A 360 -5.70 -12.46 -17.80
CA THR A 360 -6.70 -11.48 -17.35
C THR A 360 -8.00 -11.75 -18.11
N ALA A 361 -8.99 -12.32 -17.44
CA ALA A 361 -10.25 -12.71 -18.06
C ALA A 361 -11.43 -11.91 -17.51
N ASP A 362 -12.11 -11.12 -18.36
CA ASP A 362 -13.36 -10.46 -18.03
C ASP A 362 -14.54 -11.31 -18.56
N LEU A 363 -15.24 -11.94 -17.65
CA LEU A 363 -16.34 -12.86 -17.93
C LEU A 363 -17.70 -12.28 -17.51
N THR A 364 -17.80 -10.97 -17.34
CA THR A 364 -19.00 -10.29 -16.78
C THR A 364 -20.20 -10.35 -17.72
N GLU A 365 -19.97 -10.44 -19.03
CA GLU A 365 -21.03 -10.55 -20.06
C GLU A 365 -21.42 -12.00 -20.38
N SER A 366 -20.90 -12.98 -19.60
CA SER A 366 -21.21 -14.41 -19.76
C SER A 366 -21.67 -15.00 -18.44
N ALA A 367 -22.88 -15.58 -18.42
CA ALA A 367 -23.55 -15.97 -17.19
C ALA A 367 -23.63 -17.50 -16.96
N TYR A 368 -23.29 -18.31 -17.97
CA TYR A 368 -23.62 -19.76 -17.97
C TYR A 368 -22.42 -20.67 -17.84
N TYR A 369 -21.30 -20.18 -17.31
CA TYR A 369 -20.13 -20.99 -17.04
C TYR A 369 -20.43 -22.18 -16.12
N THR A 370 -19.79 -23.31 -16.41
CA THR A 370 -19.75 -24.50 -15.54
C THR A 370 -18.35 -24.73 -14.99
N SER A 371 -17.30 -24.33 -15.74
CA SER A 371 -15.91 -24.49 -15.37
C SER A 371 -15.06 -23.34 -15.87
N ILE A 372 -14.25 -22.79 -15.00
CA ILE A 372 -13.24 -21.79 -15.31
C ILE A 372 -11.93 -22.27 -14.68
N LYS A 373 -10.87 -22.30 -15.48
CA LYS A 373 -9.54 -22.64 -15.00
C LYS A 373 -8.52 -21.65 -15.55
N SER A 374 -7.61 -21.21 -14.71
CA SER A 374 -6.41 -20.48 -15.14
C SER A 374 -5.14 -21.33 -14.97
N GLY A 375 -3.97 -20.76 -15.19
CA GLY A 375 -2.72 -21.47 -15.33
C GLY A 375 -1.74 -21.33 -14.15
N ASN A 376 -0.49 -21.06 -14.48
CA ASN A 376 0.58 -20.91 -13.48
C ASN A 376 0.99 -19.43 -13.28
N GLY A 377 0.39 -18.50 -13.99
CA GLY A 377 0.66 -17.07 -13.88
C GLY A 377 0.02 -16.44 -12.67
N ASN A 378 0.20 -15.14 -12.49
CA ASN A 378 -0.61 -14.36 -11.55
C ASN A 378 -1.88 -13.94 -12.30
N ASP A 379 -2.96 -14.65 -12.06
CA ASP A 379 -4.14 -14.59 -12.88
C ASP A 379 -5.22 -13.69 -12.27
N THR A 380 -5.98 -13.03 -13.11
CA THR A 380 -7.14 -12.23 -12.70
C THR A 380 -8.36 -12.65 -13.49
N ILE A 381 -9.37 -13.16 -12.79
CA ILE A 381 -10.66 -13.54 -13.37
C ILE A 381 -11.74 -12.63 -12.81
N LYS A 382 -12.48 -11.94 -13.66
CA LYS A 382 -13.60 -11.09 -13.30
C LYS A 382 -14.91 -11.74 -13.72
N ILE A 383 -15.83 -11.92 -12.77
CA ILE A 383 -17.15 -12.52 -12.99
C ILE A 383 -18.29 -11.57 -12.65
N GLY A 384 -19.36 -11.63 -13.44
CA GLY A 384 -20.61 -10.94 -13.22
C GLY A 384 -21.63 -11.80 -12.48
N LYS A 385 -22.90 -11.67 -12.90
CA LYS A 385 -23.99 -12.53 -12.43
C LYS A 385 -23.86 -13.91 -13.07
N LEU A 386 -23.91 -14.96 -12.26
CA LEU A 386 -23.93 -16.33 -12.73
C LEU A 386 -25.35 -16.88 -12.69
N GLU A 387 -25.77 -17.54 -13.78
CA GLU A 387 -27.06 -18.25 -13.89
C GLU A 387 -26.92 -19.77 -13.71
N SER A 388 -25.69 -20.30 -13.79
CA SER A 388 -25.40 -21.71 -13.51
C SER A 388 -25.52 -22.01 -12.04
N ASN A 389 -26.09 -23.16 -11.69
CA ASN A 389 -26.31 -23.58 -10.30
C ASN A 389 -25.03 -24.03 -9.57
N SER A 390 -23.98 -24.39 -10.32
CA SER A 390 -22.68 -24.80 -9.78
C SER A 390 -21.59 -24.46 -10.79
N VAL A 391 -20.62 -23.69 -10.36
CA VAL A 391 -19.46 -23.31 -11.16
C VAL A 391 -18.19 -23.69 -10.42
N SER A 392 -17.28 -24.38 -11.10
CA SER A 392 -15.95 -24.67 -10.57
C SER A 392 -14.97 -23.61 -11.10
N ILE A 393 -14.24 -22.94 -10.18
CA ILE A 393 -13.16 -22.01 -10.50
C ILE A 393 -11.88 -22.54 -9.86
N ASP A 394 -10.90 -22.95 -10.69
CA ASP A 394 -9.56 -23.38 -10.27
C ASP A 394 -8.55 -22.41 -10.90
N MET A 395 -7.92 -21.58 -10.08
CA MET A 395 -7.00 -20.55 -10.56
C MET A 395 -5.54 -21.01 -10.64
N GLY A 396 -5.30 -22.31 -10.32
CA GLY A 396 -4.00 -22.92 -10.53
C GLY A 396 -2.96 -22.53 -9.51
N ALA A 397 -1.80 -22.12 -10.00
CA ALA A 397 -0.67 -21.71 -9.16
C ALA A 397 -0.22 -20.30 -9.55
N GLY A 398 0.08 -19.51 -8.56
CA GLY A 398 0.42 -18.09 -8.74
C GLY A 398 -0.04 -17.27 -7.55
N ASN A 399 -0.21 -15.99 -7.77
CA ASN A 399 -0.90 -15.10 -6.83
C ASN A 399 -2.16 -14.58 -7.53
N ASP A 400 -3.27 -15.28 -7.29
CA ASP A 400 -4.45 -15.23 -8.13
C ASP A 400 -5.58 -14.40 -7.51
N THR A 401 -6.26 -13.62 -8.36
CA THR A 401 -7.32 -12.71 -7.95
C THR A 401 -8.64 -13.01 -8.66
N LEU A 402 -9.67 -13.30 -7.88
CA LEU A 402 -11.05 -13.40 -8.36
C LEU A 402 -11.79 -12.09 -8.09
N GLN A 403 -12.17 -11.38 -9.14
CA GLN A 403 -12.96 -10.16 -9.09
C GLN A 403 -14.45 -10.45 -9.29
N ILE A 404 -15.30 -9.88 -8.43
CA ILE A 404 -16.71 -10.23 -8.36
C ILE A 404 -17.57 -8.97 -8.45
N GLU A 405 -18.40 -8.86 -9.48
CA GLU A 405 -19.39 -7.78 -9.61
C GLU A 405 -20.71 -8.10 -8.90
N LYS A 406 -21.03 -9.37 -8.66
CA LYS A 406 -22.26 -9.80 -7.97
C LYS A 406 -21.94 -10.82 -6.89
N VAL A 407 -21.95 -10.38 -5.64
CA VAL A 407 -21.64 -11.23 -4.48
C VAL A 407 -22.55 -12.47 -4.38
N SER A 408 -23.78 -12.38 -4.86
CA SER A 408 -24.70 -13.52 -4.92
C SER A 408 -24.15 -14.71 -5.71
N SER A 409 -23.29 -14.48 -6.69
CA SER A 409 -22.68 -15.53 -7.53
C SER A 409 -21.75 -16.44 -6.73
N LEU A 410 -21.12 -15.95 -5.65
CA LEU A 410 -20.20 -16.76 -4.82
C LEU A 410 -20.84 -17.98 -4.15
N LYS A 411 -22.16 -17.95 -3.94
CA LYS A 411 -22.90 -19.11 -3.39
C LYS A 411 -22.94 -20.31 -4.31
N GLN A 412 -22.65 -20.11 -5.59
CA GLN A 412 -22.73 -21.12 -6.65
C GLN A 412 -21.34 -21.63 -7.05
N ILE A 413 -20.28 -21.09 -6.45
CA ILE A 413 -18.91 -21.31 -6.90
C ILE A 413 -18.17 -22.23 -5.92
N GLN A 414 -17.45 -23.21 -6.48
CA GLN A 414 -16.40 -23.96 -5.81
C GLN A 414 -15.06 -23.34 -6.22
N LEU A 415 -14.34 -22.79 -5.23
CA LEU A 415 -13.06 -22.12 -5.44
C LEU A 415 -11.89 -23.03 -5.12
N LYS A 416 -10.83 -22.94 -5.92
CA LYS A 416 -9.53 -23.55 -5.65
C LYS A 416 -8.43 -22.66 -6.26
N GLY A 417 -7.28 -22.56 -5.59
CA GLY A 417 -6.15 -21.75 -6.06
C GLY A 417 -6.40 -20.25 -6.07
N VAL A 418 -7.40 -19.74 -5.35
CA VAL A 418 -7.72 -18.31 -5.27
C VAL A 418 -7.05 -17.71 -4.03
N ASP A 419 -6.10 -16.79 -4.20
CA ASP A 419 -5.40 -16.13 -3.09
C ASP A 419 -6.14 -14.88 -2.61
N SER A 420 -6.76 -14.15 -3.56
CA SER A 420 -7.44 -12.89 -3.31
C SER A 420 -8.83 -12.86 -3.93
N ILE A 421 -9.80 -12.37 -3.16
CA ILE A 421 -11.13 -12.02 -3.67
C ILE A 421 -11.28 -10.50 -3.67
N GLU A 422 -11.68 -9.93 -4.82
CA GLU A 422 -11.96 -8.51 -4.97
C GLU A 422 -13.44 -8.29 -5.28
N ILE A 423 -14.13 -7.50 -4.42
CA ILE A 423 -15.57 -7.27 -4.50
C ILE A 423 -15.84 -5.86 -5.03
N PHE A 424 -16.51 -5.78 -6.19
CA PHE A 424 -16.93 -4.54 -6.84
C PHE A 424 -18.46 -4.36 -6.88
N ASP A 425 -19.22 -5.19 -6.15
CA ASP A 425 -20.68 -5.12 -6.15
C ASP A 425 -21.18 -3.86 -5.42
N LYS A 426 -21.57 -2.84 -6.17
CA LYS A 426 -22.11 -1.58 -5.63
C LYS A 426 -23.44 -1.76 -4.91
N ASN A 427 -24.25 -2.74 -5.35
CA ASN A 427 -25.59 -3.02 -4.81
C ASN A 427 -25.61 -4.42 -4.21
N VAL A 428 -24.88 -4.61 -3.11
CA VAL A 428 -24.84 -5.91 -2.43
C VAL A 428 -26.23 -6.36 -2.03
N SER A 429 -26.82 -7.27 -2.79
CA SER A 429 -28.15 -7.84 -2.49
C SER A 429 -28.08 -8.97 -1.45
N VAL A 430 -26.87 -9.37 -1.04
CA VAL A 430 -26.60 -10.47 -0.11
C VAL A 430 -25.94 -9.91 1.14
N SER A 431 -26.62 -10.04 2.27
CA SER A 431 -26.15 -9.54 3.56
C SER A 431 -25.09 -10.42 4.22
N ALA A 432 -24.91 -11.67 3.77
CA ALA A 432 -23.95 -12.61 4.34
C ALA A 432 -23.30 -13.52 3.26
N LEU A 433 -21.99 -13.71 3.39
CA LEU A 433 -21.17 -14.56 2.55
C LEU A 433 -20.34 -15.49 3.44
N ASP A 434 -20.44 -16.81 3.20
CA ASP A 434 -19.66 -17.82 3.91
C ASP A 434 -18.53 -18.33 3.01
N LEU A 435 -17.30 -18.08 3.42
CA LEU A 435 -16.06 -18.54 2.78
C LEU A 435 -15.26 -19.52 3.66
N THR A 436 -15.88 -20.12 4.68
CA THR A 436 -15.16 -21.00 5.63
C THR A 436 -14.52 -22.22 4.97
N GLY A 437 -15.09 -22.71 3.85
CA GLY A 437 -14.53 -23.81 3.06
C GLY A 437 -13.42 -23.39 2.09
N GLN A 438 -13.13 -22.11 1.93
CA GLN A 438 -12.18 -21.56 0.96
C GLN A 438 -10.83 -21.26 1.64
N THR A 439 -10.03 -22.29 1.89
CA THR A 439 -8.81 -22.18 2.72
C THR A 439 -7.64 -21.48 2.04
N ASP A 440 -7.67 -21.36 0.72
CA ASP A 440 -6.61 -20.71 -0.07
C ASP A 440 -6.72 -19.17 -0.06
N VAL A 441 -7.93 -18.64 0.11
CA VAL A 441 -8.18 -17.20 0.12
C VAL A 441 -7.53 -16.55 1.34
N LYS A 442 -6.47 -15.75 1.14
CA LYS A 442 -5.73 -15.03 2.17
C LYS A 442 -5.99 -13.54 2.18
N SER A 443 -6.40 -12.98 1.03
CA SER A 443 -6.64 -11.56 0.85
C SER A 443 -8.06 -11.28 0.39
N LEU A 444 -8.63 -10.23 0.96
CA LEU A 444 -9.91 -9.67 0.53
C LEU A 444 -9.68 -8.22 0.12
N LYS A 445 -10.11 -7.87 -1.09
CA LYS A 445 -10.14 -6.48 -1.54
C LYS A 445 -11.59 -6.07 -1.75
N VAL A 446 -11.99 -4.97 -1.14
CA VAL A 446 -13.37 -4.49 -1.20
C VAL A 446 -13.39 -3.06 -1.71
N GLY A 447 -14.19 -2.83 -2.74
CA GLY A 447 -14.51 -1.52 -3.25
C GLY A 447 -15.70 -0.88 -2.51
N GLN A 448 -16.57 -0.20 -3.25
CA GLN A 448 -17.75 0.48 -2.70
C GLN A 448 -18.81 -0.50 -2.18
N LEU A 449 -19.34 -0.27 -0.95
CA LEU A 449 -20.48 -0.99 -0.40
C LEU A 449 -21.61 -0.01 -0.04
N ASP A 450 -22.80 -0.21 -0.61
CA ASP A 450 -24.00 0.57 -0.26
C ASP A 450 -24.78 -0.03 0.93
N GLN A 451 -24.51 -1.30 1.28
CA GLN A 451 -25.18 -2.03 2.36
C GLN A 451 -24.17 -2.81 3.21
N THR A 452 -24.64 -3.32 4.35
CA THR A 452 -23.82 -4.17 5.20
C THR A 452 -23.55 -5.52 4.53
N LEU A 453 -22.27 -5.87 4.40
CA LEU A 453 -21.79 -7.19 3.96
C LEU A 453 -21.11 -7.89 5.13
N VAL A 454 -21.64 -9.04 5.52
CA VAL A 454 -21.03 -9.92 6.52
C VAL A 454 -20.29 -11.05 5.80
N ILE A 455 -19.00 -11.18 6.06
CA ILE A 455 -18.16 -12.26 5.51
C ILE A 455 -17.70 -13.14 6.67
N THR A 456 -17.96 -14.43 6.57
CA THR A 456 -17.42 -15.44 7.48
C THR A 456 -16.35 -16.23 6.74
N SER A 457 -15.17 -16.30 7.31
CA SER A 457 -14.00 -17.00 6.73
C SER A 457 -13.17 -17.64 7.83
N SER A 458 -12.22 -18.48 7.42
CA SER A 458 -11.24 -19.12 8.32
C SER A 458 -9.81 -19.02 7.79
N SER A 459 -9.54 -18.13 6.84
CA SER A 459 -8.25 -18.06 6.13
C SER A 459 -7.80 -16.65 5.73
N ILE A 460 -8.71 -15.66 5.72
CA ILE A 460 -8.39 -14.30 5.32
C ILE A 460 -7.43 -13.69 6.35
N LYS A 461 -6.28 -13.19 5.88
CA LYS A 461 -5.30 -12.48 6.69
C LYS A 461 -5.34 -10.98 6.44
N THR A 462 -5.47 -10.59 5.17
CA THR A 462 -5.37 -9.19 4.75
C THR A 462 -6.68 -8.71 4.13
N VAL A 463 -7.11 -7.53 4.54
CA VAL A 463 -8.25 -6.82 3.96
C VAL A 463 -7.76 -5.53 3.36
N ASN A 464 -7.94 -5.36 2.05
CA ASN A 464 -7.57 -4.17 1.30
C ASN A 464 -8.83 -3.39 0.93
N LEU A 465 -8.92 -2.15 1.36
CA LEU A 465 -9.99 -1.22 1.02
C LEU A 465 -9.47 -0.31 -0.08
N THR A 466 -10.08 -0.40 -1.26
CA THR A 466 -9.68 0.36 -2.45
C THR A 466 -10.84 1.18 -2.95
N ASP A 467 -10.55 2.23 -3.70
CA ASP A 467 -11.46 3.21 -4.28
C ASP A 467 -12.94 3.04 -3.94
N LYS A 468 -13.37 3.77 -2.88
CA LYS A 468 -14.77 3.91 -2.50
C LYS A 468 -15.39 2.68 -1.84
N VAL A 469 -14.96 2.36 -0.63
CA VAL A 469 -15.92 1.83 0.34
C VAL A 469 -16.82 3.02 0.71
N ASP A 470 -17.70 3.39 -0.21
CA ASP A 470 -18.62 4.49 -0.03
C ASP A 470 -19.76 4.02 0.88
N ALA A 471 -19.66 4.37 2.13
CA ALA A 471 -20.85 4.49 2.94
C ALA A 471 -21.55 5.78 2.51
N LYS A 472 -22.11 5.78 1.31
CA LYS A 472 -22.95 6.88 0.88
C LYS A 472 -24.05 7.03 1.93
N ALA A 473 -24.10 8.18 2.55
CA ALA A 473 -25.26 8.57 3.32
C ALA A 473 -26.49 8.35 2.43
N ALA A 474 -27.20 7.28 2.70
CA ALA A 474 -28.53 7.15 2.17
C ALA A 474 -29.25 8.41 2.61
N SER A 475 -29.74 9.17 1.67
CA SER A 475 -30.60 10.31 1.93
C SER A 475 -31.60 9.94 3.02
N ALA A 476 -31.52 10.64 4.16
CA ALA A 476 -32.41 10.57 5.29
C ALA A 476 -32.56 9.22 6.03
N GLY A 477 -31.68 8.96 6.97
CA GLY A 477 -31.97 8.16 8.16
C GLY A 477 -31.82 6.64 7.96
N ASN A 478 -30.78 6.10 8.48
CA ASN A 478 -30.45 4.72 8.84
C ASN A 478 -29.41 3.99 7.99
N GLY A 479 -28.20 3.91 8.51
CA GLY A 479 -27.31 2.79 8.28
C GLY A 479 -26.38 2.92 7.08
N HIS A 480 -25.15 3.32 7.38
CA HIS A 480 -24.01 3.20 6.47
C HIS A 480 -23.69 1.72 6.22
N GLY A 481 -23.29 1.34 5.01
CA GLY A 481 -22.79 0.01 4.72
C GLY A 481 -21.60 -0.35 5.63
N ILE A 482 -21.59 -1.56 6.17
CA ILE A 482 -20.56 -2.04 7.07
C ILE A 482 -19.92 -3.27 6.43
N LEU A 483 -18.61 -3.27 6.30
CA LEU A 483 -17.88 -4.51 6.05
C LEU A 483 -17.64 -5.22 7.38
N HIS A 484 -18.32 -6.33 7.60
CA HIS A 484 -18.19 -7.12 8.81
C HIS A 484 -17.52 -8.46 8.50
N ILE A 485 -16.34 -8.71 9.07
CA ILE A 485 -15.55 -9.90 8.81
C ILE A 485 -15.45 -10.73 10.10
N ASN A 486 -15.98 -11.94 10.05
CA ASN A 486 -15.89 -12.94 11.09
C ASN A 486 -14.76 -13.91 10.77
N ASP A 487 -13.53 -13.53 11.04
CA ASP A 487 -12.35 -14.36 10.85
C ASP A 487 -11.29 -14.02 11.92
N LYS A 488 -10.81 -15.06 12.59
CA LYS A 488 -9.77 -14.91 13.64
C LYS A 488 -8.36 -14.68 13.09
N PHE A 489 -8.14 -14.93 11.81
CA PHE A 489 -6.84 -14.81 11.14
C PHE A 489 -6.60 -13.46 10.51
N VAL A 490 -7.61 -12.59 10.45
CA VAL A 490 -7.41 -11.22 9.95
C VAL A 490 -6.45 -10.49 10.88
N ASP A 491 -5.30 -10.14 10.35
CA ASP A 491 -4.24 -9.42 11.06
C ASP A 491 -3.92 -8.04 10.45
N THR A 492 -4.36 -7.79 9.21
CA THR A 492 -4.03 -6.57 8.48
C THR A 492 -5.22 -5.98 7.74
N ILE A 493 -5.44 -4.68 7.90
CA ILE A 493 -6.36 -3.86 7.09
C ILE A 493 -5.54 -2.75 6.43
N ASN A 494 -5.59 -2.68 5.11
CA ASN A 494 -4.93 -1.65 4.32
C ASN A 494 -5.97 -0.70 3.70
N TYR A 495 -5.83 0.58 3.95
CA TYR A 495 -6.57 1.63 3.29
C TYR A 495 -5.72 2.19 2.14
N ALA A 496 -6.00 1.78 0.91
CA ALA A 496 -5.29 2.20 -0.31
C ALA A 496 -6.27 2.88 -1.28
N ILE A 497 -6.82 4.04 -0.90
CA ILE A 497 -7.84 4.76 -1.67
C ILE A 497 -7.19 5.88 -2.46
N ASP A 498 -7.21 5.80 -3.79
CA ASP A 498 -6.42 6.66 -4.67
C ASP A 498 -7.04 8.03 -4.98
N ASN A 499 -8.37 8.20 -4.94
CA ASN A 499 -9.03 9.42 -5.44
C ASN A 499 -10.23 9.86 -4.60
N VAL A 500 -9.98 10.43 -3.43
CA VAL A 500 -11.04 11.14 -2.70
C VAL A 500 -11.09 12.60 -3.18
N THR A 501 -11.98 12.89 -4.11
CA THR A 501 -12.10 14.24 -4.70
C THR A 501 -13.11 15.12 -3.98
N THR A 502 -13.98 14.55 -3.15
CA THR A 502 -14.99 15.31 -2.41
C THR A 502 -15.04 14.93 -0.93
N PRO A 503 -15.46 15.86 -0.03
CA PRO A 503 -15.64 15.57 1.40
C PRO A 503 -16.67 14.49 1.74
N GLN A 504 -17.43 14.02 0.76
CA GLN A 504 -18.50 13.03 0.91
C GLN A 504 -18.03 11.59 0.62
N ASP A 505 -16.78 11.41 0.16
CA ASP A 505 -16.19 10.10 -0.06
C ASP A 505 -15.63 9.55 1.26
N ILE A 506 -16.53 9.17 2.16
CA ILE A 506 -16.19 8.67 3.51
C ILE A 506 -15.97 7.16 3.42
N ILE A 507 -14.87 6.69 3.99
CA ILE A 507 -14.64 5.27 4.17
C ILE A 507 -15.58 4.75 5.24
N GLY A 508 -16.37 3.75 4.90
CA GLY A 508 -17.34 3.14 5.80
C GLY A 508 -16.69 2.42 7.00
N LYS A 509 -17.53 1.89 7.84
CA LYS A 509 -17.13 1.13 9.00
C LYS A 509 -16.63 -0.26 8.61
N VAL A 510 -15.48 -0.66 9.13
CA VAL A 510 -14.96 -2.04 9.03
C VAL A 510 -15.00 -2.67 10.41
N ARG A 511 -15.66 -3.82 10.51
CA ARG A 511 -15.72 -4.61 11.74
C ARG A 511 -15.00 -5.93 11.56
N VAL A 512 -14.02 -6.22 12.41
CA VAL A 512 -13.30 -7.49 12.46
C VAL A 512 -13.58 -8.13 13.81
N SER A 513 -14.47 -9.11 13.85
CA SER A 513 -15.05 -9.59 15.10
C SER A 513 -14.13 -10.47 15.95
N GLU A 514 -13.23 -11.24 15.33
CA GLU A 514 -12.51 -12.32 16.00
C GLU A 514 -10.98 -12.11 16.07
N SER A 515 -10.44 -11.07 15.44
CA SER A 515 -9.00 -10.76 15.43
C SER A 515 -8.53 -10.33 16.83
N LYS A 516 -7.38 -10.88 17.26
CA LYS A 516 -6.71 -10.50 18.52
C LYS A 516 -5.63 -9.45 18.34
N ASN A 517 -4.90 -9.50 17.24
CA ASN A 517 -3.84 -8.55 16.89
C ASN A 517 -4.17 -8.00 15.51
N LEU A 518 -4.34 -6.70 15.40
CA LEU A 518 -4.74 -6.06 14.17
C LEU A 518 -3.75 -4.97 13.78
N THR A 519 -3.32 -4.97 12.53
CA THR A 519 -2.53 -3.88 11.93
C THR A 519 -3.41 -3.12 10.94
N VAL A 520 -3.46 -1.81 11.08
CA VAL A 520 -4.20 -0.91 10.18
C VAL A 520 -3.20 0.00 9.49
N ASN A 521 -3.07 -0.12 8.19
CA ASN A 521 -2.20 0.70 7.37
C ASN A 521 -3.04 1.74 6.61
N LEU A 522 -2.69 3.01 6.74
CA LEU A 522 -3.30 4.13 6.05
C LEU A 522 -2.29 4.67 5.04
N ASP A 523 -2.26 4.08 3.83
CA ASP A 523 -1.22 4.35 2.83
C ASP A 523 -1.59 5.47 1.84
N LYS A 524 -2.88 5.72 1.63
CA LYS A 524 -3.39 6.78 0.76
C LYS A 524 -4.55 7.52 1.39
N SER A 525 -4.91 8.68 0.84
CA SER A 525 -5.69 9.74 1.48
C SER A 525 -7.04 9.30 2.07
N VAL A 526 -7.13 9.38 3.39
CA VAL A 526 -8.39 9.45 4.14
C VAL A 526 -8.56 10.90 4.58
N LYS A 527 -9.32 11.69 3.85
CA LYS A 527 -9.53 13.11 4.19
C LYS A 527 -10.46 13.24 5.39
N THR A 528 -10.05 14.01 6.38
CA THR A 528 -10.95 14.52 7.41
C THR A 528 -11.60 15.80 6.94
N VAL A 529 -12.93 15.92 7.10
CA VAL A 529 -13.63 17.18 6.85
C VAL A 529 -13.34 18.12 8.03
N ASN A 530 -12.69 19.25 7.77
CA ASN A 530 -12.43 20.34 8.73
C ASN A 530 -11.70 19.95 10.03
N GLY A 531 -10.94 18.87 10.06
CA GLY A 531 -10.16 18.49 11.25
C GLY A 531 -10.96 17.93 12.42
N ASN A 532 -12.28 17.78 12.30
CA ASN A 532 -13.14 17.16 13.30
C ASN A 532 -13.62 15.78 12.83
N LEU A 533 -13.32 14.77 13.62
CA LEU A 533 -13.92 13.44 13.51
C LEU A 533 -15.33 13.51 14.07
N THR A 534 -16.33 13.77 13.22
CA THR A 534 -17.73 13.56 13.61
C THR A 534 -18.07 12.08 13.44
N ASP A 535 -19.10 11.58 14.11
CA ASP A 535 -19.52 10.18 14.07
C ASP A 535 -19.79 9.62 12.65
N ASN A 536 -19.85 10.50 11.67
CA ASN A 536 -20.16 10.21 10.25
C ASN A 536 -19.02 10.53 9.26
N ALA A 537 -17.84 10.95 9.72
CA ALA A 537 -16.83 11.56 8.84
C ALA A 537 -15.42 10.92 8.92
N ALA A 538 -15.26 9.80 9.63
CA ALA A 538 -13.97 9.16 9.82
C ALA A 538 -14.00 7.69 9.41
N SER A 539 -12.83 7.19 8.97
CA SER A 539 -12.61 5.74 8.93
C SER A 539 -12.84 5.16 10.32
N VAL A 540 -13.73 4.20 10.44
CA VAL A 540 -14.07 3.56 11.69
C VAL A 540 -13.68 2.09 11.66
N ILE A 541 -12.84 1.67 12.61
CA ILE A 541 -12.50 0.27 12.84
C ILE A 541 -13.19 -0.21 14.12
N GLU A 542 -13.91 -1.32 14.01
CA GLU A 542 -14.45 -2.05 15.16
C GLU A 542 -13.73 -3.40 15.29
N ALA A 543 -13.15 -3.67 16.45
CA ALA A 543 -12.40 -4.90 16.70
C ALA A 543 -12.61 -5.39 18.15
N PRO A 544 -13.78 -5.96 18.48
CA PRO A 544 -14.19 -6.24 19.85
C PRO A 544 -13.30 -7.25 20.59
N LYS A 545 -12.61 -8.13 19.87
CA LYS A 545 -11.70 -9.14 20.42
C LYS A 545 -10.22 -8.75 20.37
N ALA A 546 -9.90 -7.60 19.76
CA ALA A 546 -8.54 -7.16 19.63
C ALA A 546 -7.94 -6.79 20.99
N THR A 547 -6.76 -7.30 21.28
CA THR A 547 -5.97 -6.96 22.46
C THR A 547 -4.85 -5.99 22.13
N THR A 548 -4.41 -5.98 20.86
CA THR A 548 -3.40 -5.08 20.32
C THR A 548 -3.82 -4.57 18.95
N ILE A 549 -3.73 -3.27 18.75
CA ILE A 549 -3.90 -2.64 17.43
C ILE A 549 -2.65 -1.84 17.09
N ASN A 550 -2.06 -2.12 15.93
CA ASN A 550 -1.00 -1.34 15.33
C ASN A 550 -1.60 -0.44 14.24
N VAL A 551 -1.30 0.85 14.26
CA VAL A 551 -1.76 1.82 13.26
C VAL A 551 -0.54 2.44 12.60
N ASN A 552 -0.42 2.28 11.29
CA ASN A 552 0.64 2.87 10.48
C ASN A 552 0.02 3.90 9.53
N VAL A 553 0.43 5.16 9.67
CA VAL A 553 -0.08 6.27 8.85
C VAL A 553 1.04 6.72 7.92
N ASN A 554 0.92 6.41 6.63
CA ASN A 554 1.95 6.68 5.61
C ASN A 554 1.53 7.76 4.60
N MET A 555 0.32 8.29 4.71
CA MET A 555 -0.20 9.33 3.83
C MET A 555 0.38 10.71 4.12
N VAL A 556 0.23 11.65 3.19
CA VAL A 556 0.80 13.01 3.27
C VAL A 556 -0.27 14.12 3.36
N GLU A 557 -1.49 13.80 3.71
CA GLU A 557 -2.62 14.73 3.83
C GLU A 557 -3.23 14.72 5.24
N ASN A 558 -4.06 15.73 5.56
CA ASN A 558 -4.83 15.72 6.81
C ASN A 558 -5.79 14.54 6.83
N SER A 559 -5.75 13.74 7.87
CA SER A 559 -6.45 12.48 7.94
C SER A 559 -6.81 12.09 9.38
N GLY A 560 -7.60 11.04 9.55
CA GLY A 560 -7.97 10.54 10.85
C GLY A 560 -8.51 9.11 10.85
N LEU A 561 -8.49 8.49 12.03
CA LEU A 561 -9.02 7.16 12.30
C LEU A 561 -9.76 7.13 13.63
N SER A 562 -10.92 6.47 13.66
CA SER A 562 -11.65 6.20 14.90
C SER A 562 -11.65 4.70 15.20
N LEU A 563 -11.28 4.34 16.42
CA LEU A 563 -11.39 2.98 16.95
C LEU A 563 -12.60 2.88 17.84
N ARG A 564 -13.53 1.97 17.54
CA ARG A 564 -14.79 1.77 18.29
C ARG A 564 -15.02 0.31 18.57
N ASN A 565 -15.90 0.00 19.52
CA ASN A 565 -16.26 -1.37 19.90
C ASN A 565 -14.99 -2.24 20.12
N ILE A 566 -14.11 -1.78 21.02
CA ILE A 566 -12.78 -2.32 21.27
C ILE A 566 -12.57 -2.68 22.74
N HIS A 567 -13.53 -3.37 23.33
CA HIS A 567 -13.63 -3.62 24.77
C HIS A 567 -12.45 -4.40 25.38
N GLU A 568 -11.81 -5.29 24.60
CA GLU A 568 -10.66 -6.11 25.06
C GLU A 568 -9.31 -5.45 24.78
N LEU A 569 -9.28 -4.29 24.15
CA LEU A 569 -8.05 -3.64 23.70
C LEU A 569 -7.20 -3.16 24.90
N LYS A 570 -5.95 -3.56 24.92
CA LYS A 570 -4.98 -3.22 25.96
C LYS A 570 -3.86 -2.32 25.45
N THR A 571 -3.42 -2.55 24.21
CA THR A 571 -2.26 -1.85 23.65
C THR A 571 -2.58 -1.27 22.27
N ILE A 572 -2.19 -0.03 22.07
CA ILE A 572 -2.19 0.62 20.75
C ILE A 572 -0.75 1.05 20.44
N ASN A 573 -0.29 0.71 19.24
CA ASN A 573 0.96 1.19 18.68
C ASN A 573 0.64 2.04 17.45
N LEU A 574 0.86 3.35 17.54
CA LEU A 574 0.64 4.30 16.46
C LEU A 574 1.97 4.76 15.89
N THR A 575 2.20 4.49 14.62
CA THR A 575 3.32 5.05 13.84
C THR A 575 2.76 6.04 12.82
N ASN A 576 2.95 7.33 13.06
CA ASN A 576 2.49 8.39 12.19
C ASN A 576 3.65 8.96 11.35
N ASN A 577 3.80 8.48 10.13
CA ASN A 577 4.75 9.01 9.14
C ASN A 577 4.19 10.19 8.34
N ASN A 578 2.96 10.63 8.63
CA ASN A 578 2.30 11.74 7.95
C ASN A 578 2.91 13.07 8.42
N PRO A 579 3.47 13.90 7.53
CA PRO A 579 3.97 15.23 7.89
C PRO A 579 2.85 16.26 8.14
N LYS A 580 1.60 15.95 7.80
CA LYS A 580 0.41 16.77 8.06
C LYS A 580 -0.29 16.35 9.35
N LYS A 581 -1.45 16.94 9.65
CA LYS A 581 -2.21 16.61 10.86
C LYS A 581 -2.91 15.26 10.72
N PHE A 582 -2.72 14.40 11.71
CA PHE A 582 -3.48 13.16 11.90
C PHE A 582 -4.33 13.25 13.16
N THR A 583 -5.63 12.96 13.06
CA THR A 583 -6.55 12.94 14.20
C THR A 583 -6.87 11.48 14.56
N PHE A 584 -6.66 11.11 15.82
CA PHE A 584 -6.84 9.75 16.30
C PHE A 584 -7.90 9.72 17.40
N ASP A 585 -9.01 9.06 17.13
CA ASP A 585 -10.12 8.91 18.07
C ASP A 585 -10.15 7.51 18.65
N ILE A 586 -10.02 7.42 19.98
CA ILE A 586 -10.17 6.18 20.74
C ILE A 586 -11.47 6.31 21.51
N HIS A 587 -12.48 5.50 21.17
CA HIS A 587 -13.77 5.58 21.79
C HIS A 587 -13.76 5.22 23.29
N GLU A 588 -14.69 5.77 24.06
CA GLU A 588 -14.77 5.62 25.52
C GLU A 588 -15.03 4.20 26.02
N ASP A 589 -15.44 3.27 25.16
CA ASP A 589 -15.60 1.85 25.47
C ASP A 589 -14.27 1.09 25.50
N ALA A 590 -13.18 1.71 25.03
CA ALA A 590 -11.83 1.15 25.07
C ALA A 590 -11.29 1.09 26.50
N ARG A 591 -10.65 -0.02 26.83
CA ARG A 591 -9.92 -0.21 28.10
C ARG A 591 -8.40 -0.22 27.86
N VAL A 592 -7.93 0.63 26.96
CA VAL A 592 -6.53 0.74 26.58
C VAL A 592 -5.68 1.10 27.79
N LYS A 593 -4.65 0.31 28.06
CA LYS A 593 -3.70 0.58 29.15
C LYS A 593 -2.43 1.24 28.64
N THR A 594 -1.97 0.85 27.46
CA THR A 594 -0.70 1.36 26.89
C THR A 594 -0.95 1.95 25.50
N LEU A 595 -0.50 3.19 25.32
CA LEU A 595 -0.52 3.89 24.03
C LEU A 595 0.92 4.26 23.66
N ASN A 596 1.46 3.61 22.64
CA ASN A 596 2.77 3.91 22.08
C ASN A 596 2.61 4.72 20.80
N ILE A 597 3.26 5.87 20.72
CA ILE A 597 3.18 6.81 19.60
C ILE A 597 4.57 7.08 19.06
N ALA A 598 4.78 6.86 17.76
CA ALA A 598 5.91 7.38 17.01
C ALA A 598 5.36 8.35 15.96
N THR A 599 5.76 9.63 15.95
CA THR A 599 5.15 10.61 15.05
C THR A 599 6.17 11.49 14.33
N LEU A 600 5.92 11.73 13.03
CA LEU A 600 6.64 12.68 12.20
C LEU A 600 5.95 14.04 12.16
N GLY A 601 4.63 14.09 12.10
CA GLY A 601 3.84 15.32 11.95
C GLY A 601 2.91 15.61 13.11
N ALA A 602 2.01 16.56 12.91
CA ALA A 602 1.02 16.93 13.91
C ALA A 602 0.05 15.78 14.22
N LEU A 603 -0.21 15.57 15.50
CA LEU A 603 -1.08 14.50 15.99
C LEU A 603 -2.07 15.04 17.02
N ASP A 604 -3.33 14.71 16.83
CA ASP A 604 -4.43 15.08 17.71
C ASP A 604 -5.10 13.80 18.22
N VAL A 605 -4.86 13.46 19.50
CA VAL A 605 -5.46 12.28 20.13
C VAL A 605 -6.60 12.71 21.02
N LEU A 606 -7.84 12.33 20.64
CA LEU A 606 -9.05 12.77 21.31
C LEU A 606 -9.27 12.12 22.69
N ASP A 607 -9.99 12.79 23.56
CA ASP A 607 -10.01 12.53 25.01
C ASP A 607 -10.79 11.30 25.48
N LYS A 608 -11.85 10.88 24.77
CA LYS A 608 -12.78 9.89 25.30
C LYS A 608 -12.14 8.55 25.69
N GLY A 609 -11.22 8.05 24.88
CA GLY A 609 -10.49 6.79 25.12
C GLY A 609 -9.26 6.93 26.01
N LEU A 610 -8.76 8.14 26.21
CA LEU A 610 -7.57 8.38 27.05
C LEU A 610 -7.85 8.26 28.56
N GLN A 611 -9.10 8.17 28.98
CA GLN A 611 -9.51 8.07 30.38
C GLN A 611 -9.00 6.79 31.06
N TYR A 612 -8.72 5.73 30.34
CA TYR A 612 -8.28 4.44 30.87
C TYR A 612 -6.80 4.14 30.63
N VAL A 613 -6.11 5.01 29.89
CA VAL A 613 -4.70 4.81 29.55
C VAL A 613 -3.84 5.09 30.77
N SER A 614 -3.06 4.09 31.19
CA SER A 614 -2.15 4.22 32.31
C SER A 614 -0.70 4.52 31.89
N GLU A 615 -0.33 4.21 30.67
CA GLU A 615 1.00 4.50 30.11
C GLU A 615 0.92 5.01 28.66
N ILE A 616 1.50 6.19 28.45
CA ILE A 616 1.62 6.80 27.12
C ILE A 616 3.10 7.02 26.85
N ASN A 617 3.59 6.50 25.74
CA ASN A 617 4.95 6.68 25.26
C ASN A 617 4.92 7.41 23.92
N VAL A 618 5.46 8.61 23.84
CA VAL A 618 5.54 9.42 22.63
C VAL A 618 6.98 9.57 22.20
N LYS A 619 7.26 9.28 20.94
CA LYS A 619 8.56 9.48 20.31
C LYS A 619 8.42 10.25 19.02
N GLY A 620 9.22 11.32 18.86
CA GLY A 620 9.36 11.99 17.56
C GLY A 620 10.18 11.16 16.59
N LEU A 621 9.76 11.15 15.34
CA LEU A 621 10.56 10.61 14.23
C LEU A 621 11.51 11.68 13.69
N ALA A 622 12.57 11.29 13.00
CA ALA A 622 13.56 12.22 12.48
C ALA A 622 12.93 13.20 11.46
N ASN A 623 13.37 14.47 11.50
CA ASN A 623 12.94 15.54 10.59
C ASN A 623 11.46 15.97 10.72
N MET A 624 10.95 16.07 11.93
CA MET A 624 9.60 16.61 12.17
C MET A 624 9.45 18.04 11.60
N PRO A 625 8.35 18.34 10.86
CA PRO A 625 8.06 19.67 10.36
C PRO A 625 7.97 20.75 11.47
N VAL A 626 8.21 22.00 11.13
CA VAL A 626 8.31 23.14 12.06
C VAL A 626 7.10 23.33 12.97
N ALA A 627 5.89 23.02 12.51
CA ALA A 627 4.63 23.26 13.24
C ALA A 627 3.96 21.96 13.72
N SER A 628 4.73 20.90 13.94
CA SER A 628 4.17 19.63 14.40
C SER A 628 3.78 19.70 15.87
N LEU A 629 2.47 19.80 16.15
CA LEU A 629 1.89 19.76 17.49
C LEU A 629 1.38 18.36 17.79
N VAL A 630 1.83 17.76 18.87
CA VAL A 630 1.21 16.58 19.47
C VAL A 630 0.24 17.05 20.56
N GLU A 631 -1.04 16.81 20.34
CA GLU A 631 -2.10 17.16 21.31
C GLU A 631 -2.70 15.88 21.88
N LEU A 632 -2.56 15.71 23.19
CA LEU A 632 -3.19 14.67 23.99
C LEU A 632 -4.28 15.35 24.79
N HIS A 633 -5.55 15.09 24.49
CA HIS A 633 -6.64 15.67 25.25
C HIS A 633 -6.67 15.06 26.66
N ASN A 634 -7.73 15.21 27.39
CA ASN A 634 -7.76 14.89 28.83
C ASN A 634 -7.30 13.46 29.15
N LEU A 635 -6.32 13.34 30.06
CA LEU A 635 -5.80 12.06 30.53
C LEU A 635 -6.45 11.71 31.86
N GLY A 636 -6.96 10.48 31.95
CA GLY A 636 -7.59 10.07 33.20
C GLY A 636 -7.54 8.57 33.40
N ALA A 637 -6.76 8.09 34.32
CA ALA A 637 -6.81 6.69 34.76
C ALA A 637 -7.99 6.50 35.73
N THR A 638 -9.20 6.33 35.20
CA THR A 638 -10.41 6.13 36.03
C THR A 638 -10.43 4.78 36.76
N ASP A 639 -9.71 3.77 36.23
CA ASP A 639 -9.67 2.40 36.76
C ASP A 639 -8.25 1.89 37.09
N SER A 640 -7.21 2.75 37.00
CA SER A 640 -5.82 2.36 37.28
C SER A 640 -5.43 2.70 38.70
N GLU A 641 -5.03 1.70 39.51
CA GLU A 641 -4.41 1.91 40.79
C GLU A 641 -3.03 2.59 40.71
N ASN A 642 -2.38 2.52 39.54
CA ASN A 642 -1.02 3.00 39.30
C ASN A 642 -0.91 4.42 38.75
N GLY A 643 -2.03 5.08 38.42
CA GLY A 643 -2.04 6.43 37.87
C GLY A 643 -1.71 6.52 36.38
N VAL A 644 -1.29 7.69 35.93
CA VAL A 644 -0.95 8.00 34.53
C VAL A 644 0.55 8.20 34.39
N LYS A 645 1.18 7.48 33.47
CA LYS A 645 2.58 7.64 33.09
C LYS A 645 2.68 8.18 31.65
N LEU A 646 3.40 9.28 31.46
CA LEU A 646 3.65 9.88 30.15
C LEU A 646 5.16 10.00 29.94
N ASN A 647 5.69 9.29 28.96
CA ASN A 647 7.08 9.41 28.50
C ASN A 647 7.11 10.05 27.13
N VAL A 648 7.86 11.12 26.97
CA VAL A 648 8.02 11.83 25.68
C VAL A 648 9.49 11.96 25.37
N ASN A 649 9.92 11.42 24.23
CA ASN A 649 11.31 11.42 23.82
C ASN A 649 11.47 11.93 22.39
N ASP A 650 12.51 12.73 22.16
CA ASP A 650 12.98 13.13 20.83
C ASP A 650 11.91 13.84 19.96
N LEU A 651 11.00 14.62 20.58
CA LEU A 651 10.13 15.52 19.83
C LEU A 651 10.93 16.73 19.34
N VAL A 652 11.75 16.50 18.30
CA VAL A 652 12.66 17.47 17.74
C VAL A 652 12.06 18.04 16.46
N THR A 653 11.53 19.27 16.55
CA THR A 653 11.04 20.01 15.38
C THR A 653 12.13 20.93 14.83
N VAL A 654 12.14 21.14 13.51
CA VAL A 654 13.06 22.11 12.88
C VAL A 654 12.63 23.52 13.28
N TYR A 655 13.50 24.24 14.00
CA TYR A 655 13.25 25.61 14.45
C TYR A 655 13.43 26.60 13.31
N GLN A 656 12.43 27.42 13.04
CA GLN A 656 12.55 28.57 12.13
C GLN A 656 12.07 29.86 12.84
N GLY A 657 13.00 30.70 13.21
CA GLY A 657 12.72 32.05 13.67
C GLY A 657 12.46 32.23 15.16
N SER A 658 11.94 33.38 15.59
CA SER A 658 11.74 33.79 16.97
C SER A 658 10.39 33.42 17.57
N SER A 659 9.53 32.72 16.85
CA SER A 659 8.20 32.33 17.35
C SER A 659 8.27 31.01 18.13
N HIS A 660 7.78 31.04 19.36
CA HIS A 660 7.57 29.88 20.20
C HIS A 660 6.40 29.06 19.62
N VAL A 661 6.63 27.77 19.35
CA VAL A 661 5.60 26.84 18.88
C VAL A 661 5.46 25.72 19.89
N THR A 662 4.26 25.44 20.34
CA THR A 662 4.00 24.31 21.24
C THR A 662 4.23 23.00 20.47
N ALA A 663 5.15 22.16 20.96
CA ALA A 663 5.39 20.83 20.39
C ALA A 663 4.47 19.76 21.01
N LEU A 664 4.16 19.94 22.30
CA LEU A 664 3.30 19.01 23.04
C LEU A 664 2.30 19.78 23.88
N LYS A 665 1.03 19.43 23.74
CA LYS A 665 -0.04 19.92 24.59
C LYS A 665 -0.77 18.75 25.21
N VAL A 666 -0.91 18.78 26.53
CA VAL A 666 -1.65 17.81 27.32
C VAL A 666 -2.81 18.53 28.02
N GLY A 667 -4.01 17.99 27.85
CA GLY A 667 -5.19 18.53 28.52
C GLY A 667 -5.17 18.29 30.04
N ASP A 668 -6.34 18.11 30.63
CA ASP A 668 -6.47 17.84 32.09
C ASP A 668 -5.99 16.42 32.41
N VAL A 669 -5.21 16.29 33.49
CA VAL A 669 -4.77 15.00 34.02
C VAL A 669 -5.54 14.73 35.31
N THR A 670 -6.48 13.77 35.28
CA THR A 670 -7.35 13.48 36.42
C THR A 670 -7.36 12.00 36.79
N THR A 671 -7.33 11.67 38.09
CA THR A 671 -7.48 10.30 38.58
C THR A 671 -8.64 10.21 39.55
N LYS A 672 -9.84 9.98 39.08
CA LYS A 672 -11.10 10.13 39.86
C LYS A 672 -11.38 8.99 40.85
N LYS A 673 -10.95 7.76 40.62
CA LYS A 673 -11.36 6.58 41.38
C LYS A 673 -10.34 6.05 42.38
N SER A 674 -9.06 6.28 42.19
CA SER A 674 -8.02 5.79 43.10
C SER A 674 -7.45 6.91 43.95
N THR A 675 -7.46 6.71 45.25
CA THR A 675 -6.89 7.66 46.22
C THR A 675 -5.37 7.74 46.14
N ASN A 676 -4.71 6.75 45.49
CA ASN A 676 -3.24 6.66 45.41
C ASN A 676 -2.72 6.80 43.97
N ALA A 677 -3.59 6.92 42.98
CA ALA A 677 -3.18 7.06 41.59
C ALA A 677 -2.57 8.44 41.33
N GLY A 678 -1.33 8.49 40.93
CA GLY A 678 -0.57 9.72 40.66
C GLY A 678 -0.39 10.02 39.18
N ALA A 679 0.52 10.95 38.91
CA ALA A 679 0.95 11.26 37.55
C ALA A 679 2.48 11.24 37.48
N ASN A 680 3.04 10.50 36.54
CA ASN A 680 4.48 10.42 36.31
C ASN A 680 4.81 10.82 34.87
N PHE A 681 5.31 12.03 34.69
CA PHE A 681 5.58 12.64 33.40
C PHE A 681 7.09 12.81 33.22
N ASN A 682 7.61 12.29 32.10
CA ASN A 682 9.03 12.34 31.77
C ASN A 682 9.22 12.83 30.33
N PHE A 683 9.85 14.00 30.18
CA PHE A 683 10.11 14.64 28.90
C PHE A 683 11.62 14.74 28.68
N LYS A 684 12.09 14.23 27.54
CA LYS A 684 13.49 14.26 27.17
C LYS A 684 13.65 14.68 25.71
N ASN A 685 14.48 15.72 25.51
CA ASN A 685 14.79 16.23 24.18
C ASN A 685 13.54 16.67 23.38
N VAL A 686 12.76 17.58 23.96
CA VAL A 686 11.61 18.24 23.32
C VAL A 686 11.99 19.67 22.97
N THR A 687 12.30 19.97 21.73
CA THR A 687 12.95 21.24 21.36
C THR A 687 12.04 22.47 21.42
N ASN A 688 10.74 22.31 21.42
CA ASN A 688 9.74 23.38 21.54
C ASN A 688 8.98 23.28 22.87
N ASP A 689 7.88 24.02 22.98
CA ASP A 689 7.17 24.19 24.25
C ASP A 689 6.35 22.96 24.63
N ILE A 690 6.38 22.65 25.92
CA ILE A 690 5.51 21.68 26.57
C ILE A 690 4.46 22.44 27.36
N GLU A 691 3.20 22.18 27.09
CA GLU A 691 2.07 22.73 27.84
C GLU A 691 1.21 21.60 28.43
N VAL A 692 0.97 21.61 29.72
CA VAL A 692 0.04 20.75 30.43
C VAL A 692 -1.02 21.64 31.07
N ASN A 693 -2.31 21.31 30.90
CA ASN A 693 -3.35 22.18 31.45
C ASN A 693 -3.38 22.13 32.99
N LYS A 694 -3.74 20.99 33.58
CA LYS A 694 -3.76 20.84 35.05
C LYS A 694 -3.54 19.41 35.50
N PHE A 695 -3.25 19.24 36.80
CA PHE A 695 -3.23 17.97 37.53
C PHE A 695 -4.28 17.97 38.64
N ASP A 696 -5.19 17.01 38.67
CA ASP A 696 -6.07 16.71 39.82
C ASP A 696 -6.04 15.20 40.07
N VAL A 697 -5.05 14.76 40.85
CA VAL A 697 -4.76 13.36 41.07
C VAL A 697 -4.86 12.96 42.54
N GLY A 698 -5.02 11.66 42.80
CA GLY A 698 -5.05 11.14 44.15
C GLY A 698 -3.66 10.96 44.78
N GLY A 699 -2.69 10.51 43.96
CA GLY A 699 -1.35 10.14 44.39
C GLY A 699 -0.27 11.17 44.02
N GLU A 700 0.99 10.71 43.99
CA GLU A 700 2.16 11.56 43.73
C GLU A 700 2.19 12.09 42.31
N ILE A 701 2.62 13.34 42.16
CA ILE A 701 2.95 13.97 40.91
C ILE A 701 4.46 13.98 40.73
N THR A 702 4.98 13.33 39.71
CA THR A 702 6.37 13.43 39.31
C THR A 702 6.44 14.01 37.90
N PHE A 703 7.16 15.10 37.74
CA PHE A 703 7.32 15.81 36.48
C PHE A 703 8.81 16.04 36.23
N VAL A 704 9.36 15.31 35.24
CA VAL A 704 10.77 15.40 34.86
C VAL A 704 10.85 15.97 33.45
N ALA A 705 11.66 17.00 33.25
CA ALA A 705 11.88 17.59 31.93
C ALA A 705 13.37 17.93 31.73
N ASN A 706 13.97 17.37 30.64
CA ASN A 706 15.35 17.58 30.31
C ASN A 706 15.54 17.88 28.82
N LYS A 707 16.31 18.93 28.51
CA LYS A 707 16.52 19.43 27.14
C LYS A 707 15.21 19.80 26.46
N VAL A 708 14.53 20.83 26.96
CA VAL A 708 13.20 21.24 26.51
C VAL A 708 13.17 22.72 26.13
N GLY A 709 12.15 23.14 25.36
CA GLY A 709 11.88 24.54 25.04
C GLY A 709 11.36 25.31 26.24
N ASN A 710 10.07 25.67 26.27
CA ASN A 710 9.36 26.13 27.49
C ASN A 710 8.72 24.94 28.23
N VAL A 711 8.56 25.08 29.51
CA VAL A 711 7.70 24.25 30.34
C VAL A 711 6.60 25.09 30.90
N LYS A 712 5.35 24.72 30.61
CA LYS A 712 4.18 25.44 31.15
C LYS A 712 3.16 24.45 31.72
N ILE A 713 2.75 24.64 32.98
CA ILE A 713 1.55 24.05 33.56
C ILE A 713 0.58 25.20 33.78
N ALA A 714 -0.54 25.20 33.07
CA ALA A 714 -1.35 26.42 32.93
C ALA A 714 -2.25 26.70 34.11
N ASP A 715 -2.84 25.65 34.76
CA ASP A 715 -3.82 25.83 35.84
C ASP A 715 -3.41 25.10 37.12
N GLU A 716 -4.33 24.53 37.86
CA GLU A 716 -4.16 23.93 39.20
C GLU A 716 -3.27 22.66 39.17
N ILE A 717 -2.44 22.50 40.16
CA ILE A 717 -1.71 21.26 40.46
C ILE A 717 -2.20 20.74 41.81
N LYS A 718 -2.92 19.61 41.78
CA LYS A 718 -3.51 19.06 43.00
C LYS A 718 -3.18 17.60 43.19
N SER A 719 -2.65 17.26 44.37
CA SER A 719 -2.48 15.90 44.83
C SER A 719 -3.15 15.70 46.21
N LYS A 720 -4.22 14.86 46.21
CA LYS A 720 -5.10 14.77 47.39
C LYS A 720 -4.47 14.03 48.59
N ASN A 721 -3.56 13.08 48.30
CA ASN A 721 -3.00 12.20 49.34
C ASN A 721 -1.46 12.11 49.34
N SER A 722 -0.79 12.80 48.43
CA SER A 722 0.68 12.74 48.29
C SER A 722 1.29 14.10 47.99
N GLY A 723 2.53 14.14 47.55
CA GLY A 723 3.29 15.30 47.17
C GLY A 723 3.40 15.55 45.69
N ALA A 724 4.26 16.50 45.32
CA ALA A 724 4.62 16.80 43.94
C ALA A 724 6.15 17.01 43.82
N THR A 725 6.77 16.33 42.87
CA THR A 725 8.20 16.44 42.55
C THR A 725 8.38 16.94 41.13
N PHE A 726 9.10 18.03 40.97
CA PHE A 726 9.47 18.63 39.68
C PHE A 726 10.99 18.62 39.56
N ASP A 727 11.52 18.00 38.53
CA ASP A 727 12.94 17.99 38.17
C ASP A 727 13.10 18.47 36.72
N ILE A 728 13.48 19.74 36.57
CA ILE A 728 13.48 20.44 35.29
C ILE A 728 14.89 20.93 35.00
N SER A 729 15.47 20.56 33.86
CA SER A 729 16.83 20.93 33.54
C SER A 729 17.05 21.16 32.04
N ASP A 730 18.06 21.98 31.72
CA ASP A 730 18.45 22.33 30.38
C ASP A 730 17.27 22.91 29.56
N VAL A 731 16.67 24.00 30.10
CA VAL A 731 15.50 24.65 29.51
C VAL A 731 15.93 25.84 28.65
N ARG A 732 15.57 25.86 27.42
CA ARG A 732 15.95 26.89 26.45
C ARG A 732 15.25 28.22 26.67
N PHE A 733 14.03 28.20 27.23
CA PHE A 733 13.24 29.40 27.47
C PHE A 733 12.72 29.41 28.91
N ASN A 734 11.42 29.56 29.15
CA ASN A 734 10.84 29.77 30.49
C ASN A 734 10.30 28.47 31.11
N VAL A 735 10.22 28.48 32.42
CA VAL A 735 9.50 27.51 33.23
C VAL A 735 8.37 28.25 33.97
N GLU A 736 7.12 27.91 33.66
CA GLU A 736 5.92 28.51 34.28
C GLU A 736 5.07 27.39 34.89
N ILE A 737 4.96 27.36 36.19
CA ILE A 737 4.27 26.32 36.96
C ILE A 737 3.05 26.91 37.64
N SER A 738 1.87 26.47 37.19
CA SER A 738 0.55 26.81 37.73
C SER A 738 0.26 28.32 37.71
N SER A 739 0.16 28.91 36.54
CA SER A 739 -0.16 30.33 36.40
C SER A 739 -1.57 30.73 36.91
N GLY A 740 -2.47 29.75 37.14
CA GLY A 740 -3.84 29.92 37.57
C GLY A 740 -4.02 29.74 39.11
N ASN A 741 -4.53 28.58 39.52
CA ASN A 741 -5.02 28.33 40.88
C ASN A 741 -3.97 27.87 41.90
N GLY A 742 -2.71 27.63 41.48
CA GLY A 742 -1.61 27.27 42.35
C GLY A 742 -1.42 25.77 42.53
N ILE A 743 -0.51 25.42 43.46
CA ILE A 743 -0.14 24.06 43.81
C ILE A 743 -0.73 23.72 45.17
N ASP A 744 -1.59 22.72 45.24
CA ASP A 744 -2.24 22.24 46.49
C ASP A 744 -2.01 20.74 46.62
N VAL A 745 -1.03 20.35 47.48
CA VAL A 745 -0.69 18.97 47.71
C VAL A 745 -0.67 18.65 49.21
N LYS A 746 -0.94 17.39 49.57
CA LYS A 746 -1.03 17.02 50.98
C LYS A 746 0.34 16.93 51.63
N ASN A 747 1.32 16.34 50.97
CA ASN A 747 2.68 16.15 51.51
C ASN A 747 3.65 17.22 50.95
N ASP A 748 4.82 16.81 50.52
CA ASP A 748 5.89 17.73 50.16
C ASP A 748 5.78 18.21 48.68
N ILE A 749 6.22 19.44 48.44
CA ILE A 749 6.59 19.95 47.13
C ILE A 749 8.12 19.95 47.05
N ASN A 750 8.66 19.21 46.07
CA ASN A 750 10.09 19.23 45.73
C ASN A 750 10.24 19.80 44.34
N PHE A 751 10.76 20.99 44.21
CA PHE A 751 10.92 21.69 42.93
C PHE A 751 12.40 21.93 42.66
N THR A 752 12.95 21.32 41.62
CA THR A 752 14.30 21.56 41.16
C THR A 752 14.24 22.14 39.73
N ALA A 753 14.91 23.25 39.47
CA ALA A 753 15.15 23.74 38.12
C ALA A 753 16.64 24.11 37.96
N LYS A 754 17.24 23.63 36.87
CA LYS A 754 18.65 23.83 36.59
C LYS A 754 18.90 24.17 35.12
N ASP A 755 19.87 25.09 34.89
CA ASP A 755 20.30 25.46 33.54
C ASP A 755 19.13 26.01 32.68
N VAL A 756 18.39 27.02 33.21
CA VAL A 756 17.26 27.67 32.54
C VAL A 756 17.72 29.00 31.95
N ILE A 757 17.58 29.17 30.64
CA ILE A 757 17.99 30.43 29.97
C ILE A 757 17.00 31.55 30.24
N GLY A 758 15.73 31.29 30.30
CA GLY A 758 14.66 32.23 30.59
C GLY A 758 14.37 32.36 32.08
N LYS A 759 13.08 32.61 32.39
CA LYS A 759 12.54 32.81 33.73
C LYS A 759 11.99 31.52 34.33
N VAL A 760 12.07 31.41 35.65
CA VAL A 760 11.33 30.40 36.43
C VAL A 760 10.26 31.09 37.21
N SER A 761 8.98 30.72 36.98
CA SER A 761 7.81 31.26 37.67
C SER A 761 7.02 30.12 38.30
N ILE A 762 6.85 30.14 39.62
CA ILE A 762 6.10 29.16 40.40
C ILE A 762 4.94 29.90 41.08
N ALA A 763 3.74 29.38 40.95
CA ALA A 763 2.56 29.98 41.56
C ALA A 763 2.50 29.77 43.09
N ASN A 764 1.38 30.15 43.71
CA ASN A 764 1.13 29.94 45.14
C ASN A 764 1.14 28.45 45.49
N MET A 765 1.63 28.11 46.69
CA MET A 765 1.84 26.73 47.08
C MET A 765 1.23 26.43 48.48
N LYS A 766 0.62 25.25 48.58
CA LYS A 766 0.15 24.64 49.82
C LYS A 766 0.65 23.22 49.88
N ALA A 767 1.41 22.87 50.94
CA ALA A 767 2.00 21.54 51.14
C ALA A 767 2.39 21.37 52.63
N GLU A 768 2.84 20.19 53.04
CA GLU A 768 3.44 19.99 54.35
C GLU A 768 4.84 20.61 54.42
N ASN A 769 5.69 20.33 53.42
CA ASN A 769 6.99 20.98 53.25
C ASN A 769 7.15 21.49 51.81
N VAL A 770 7.86 22.59 51.63
CA VAL A 770 8.18 23.17 50.32
C VAL A 770 9.70 23.26 50.17
N ASN A 771 10.27 22.54 49.26
CA ASN A 771 11.67 22.53 48.91
C ASN A 771 11.87 23.03 47.50
N ILE A 772 12.56 24.15 47.29
CA ILE A 772 12.84 24.76 46.00
C ILE A 772 14.34 24.89 45.84
N SER A 773 14.87 24.33 44.74
CA SER A 773 16.28 24.41 44.35
C SER A 773 16.42 24.94 42.93
N LEU A 774 16.96 26.12 42.78
CA LEU A 774 17.13 26.81 41.50
C LEU A 774 18.60 27.06 41.20
N THR A 775 19.15 26.52 40.14
CA THR A 775 20.57 26.62 39.82
C THR A 775 20.78 27.09 38.38
N ASN A 776 21.65 28.08 38.17
CA ASN A 776 22.01 28.63 36.86
C ASN A 776 20.77 29.13 36.08
N ILE A 777 20.02 30.06 36.67
CA ILE A 777 18.86 30.69 36.01
C ILE A 777 19.27 32.05 35.44
N LYS A 778 19.15 32.24 34.12
CA LYS A 778 19.67 33.42 33.44
C LYS A 778 18.71 34.59 33.35
N GLY A 779 17.37 34.34 33.27
CA GLY A 779 16.35 35.38 33.08
C GLY A 779 16.55 36.18 31.78
N GLN A 780 17.04 35.57 30.71
CA GLN A 780 17.31 36.25 29.46
C GLN A 780 16.01 36.81 28.88
N ASN A 781 16.06 38.11 28.49
CA ASN A 781 14.91 38.89 27.99
C ASN A 781 13.78 39.17 29.02
N GLU A 782 13.99 38.86 30.29
CA GLU A 782 13.05 39.11 31.38
C GLU A 782 13.58 40.18 32.38
N SER A 783 12.69 40.89 33.07
CA SER A 783 13.06 41.83 34.14
C SER A 783 13.47 41.11 35.42
N GLU A 784 12.91 39.90 35.64
CA GLU A 784 13.22 39.04 36.78
C GLU A 784 13.57 37.63 36.29
N ALA A 785 14.52 36.97 36.95
CA ALA A 785 14.86 35.57 36.62
C ALA A 785 14.00 34.55 37.37
N VAL A 786 13.54 34.91 38.55
CA VAL A 786 12.76 34.02 39.40
C VAL A 786 11.58 34.74 40.03
N LYS A 787 10.42 34.08 39.93
CA LYS A 787 9.22 34.49 40.69
C LYS A 787 8.64 33.27 41.42
N ILE A 788 8.54 33.36 42.74
CA ILE A 788 7.93 32.35 43.62
C ILE A 788 6.68 32.99 44.20
N GLY A 789 5.52 32.32 44.04
CA GLY A 789 4.26 32.78 44.58
C GLY A 789 4.20 32.69 46.10
N ASN A 790 3.03 32.93 46.67
CA ASN A 790 2.81 32.89 48.11
C ASN A 790 2.86 31.45 48.66
N ILE A 791 3.50 31.27 49.77
CA ILE A 791 3.50 30.00 50.56
C ILE A 791 2.85 30.32 51.87
N ASN A 792 1.55 30.22 51.89
CA ASN A 792 0.74 30.49 53.09
C ASN A 792 -0.29 29.38 53.26
N SER A 793 -0.04 28.55 54.23
CA SER A 793 -0.95 27.47 54.51
C SER A 793 -0.86 27.09 56.00
N ASN A 794 -2.00 26.85 56.61
CA ASN A 794 -2.11 26.32 57.95
C ASN A 794 -1.44 24.93 58.13
N TYR A 795 -0.94 24.34 57.05
CA TYR A 795 -0.32 23.00 57.09
C TYR A 795 1.18 22.99 56.78
N VAL A 796 1.76 24.10 56.22
CA VAL A 796 3.19 24.12 55.84
C VAL A 796 4.04 24.16 57.12
N LYS A 797 4.97 23.17 57.24
CA LYS A 797 5.91 23.10 58.36
C LYS A 797 7.26 23.72 58.04
N ASN A 798 7.81 23.35 56.86
CA ASN A 798 9.12 23.84 56.45
C ASN A 798 9.11 24.39 55.03
N VAL A 799 9.86 25.47 54.83
CA VAL A 799 10.16 26.05 53.53
C VAL A 799 11.65 26.15 53.34
N ASN A 800 12.22 25.48 52.39
CA ASN A 800 13.63 25.57 51.99
C ASN A 800 13.74 26.07 50.57
N ILE A 801 14.41 27.23 50.39
CA ILE A 801 14.64 27.84 49.09
C ILE A 801 16.15 28.01 48.87
N THR A 802 16.71 27.30 47.93
CA THR A 802 18.11 27.43 47.53
C THR A 802 18.21 28.05 46.14
N LEU A 803 18.93 29.14 46.03
CA LEU A 803 19.16 29.87 44.80
C LEU A 803 20.67 29.91 44.52
N LYS A 804 21.11 29.34 43.40
CA LYS A 804 22.53 29.32 43.05
C LYS A 804 22.71 29.80 41.58
N ASP A 805 23.63 30.73 41.40
CA ASP A 805 23.99 31.28 40.10
C ASP A 805 22.77 31.88 39.33
N VAL A 806 21.95 32.69 40.02
CA VAL A 806 20.80 33.39 39.44
C VAL A 806 21.25 34.78 38.97
N LEU A 807 21.02 35.10 37.68
CA LEU A 807 21.65 36.28 37.06
C LEU A 807 20.84 37.55 37.10
N LYS A 808 19.55 37.51 37.46
CA LYS A 808 18.64 38.66 37.58
C LYS A 808 17.81 38.63 38.86
N ASP A 809 16.86 39.53 38.98
CA ASP A 809 16.03 39.67 40.16
C ASP A 809 15.23 38.46 40.55
N VAL A 810 15.08 38.23 41.82
CA VAL A 810 14.30 37.15 42.44
C VAL A 810 13.20 37.78 43.26
N LYS A 811 11.95 37.40 42.99
CA LYS A 811 10.81 37.80 43.82
C LYS A 811 10.20 36.57 44.47
N VAL A 812 10.07 36.63 45.80
CA VAL A 812 9.37 35.64 46.62
C VAL A 812 8.17 36.30 47.25
N GLY A 813 6.99 35.70 47.09
CA GLY A 813 5.76 36.21 47.67
C GLY A 813 5.71 36.08 49.18
N THR A 814 4.53 36.11 49.75
CA THR A 814 4.28 35.94 51.19
C THR A 814 4.68 34.55 51.65
N LEU A 815 5.48 34.45 52.72
CA LEU A 815 5.84 33.22 53.39
C LEU A 815 5.25 33.23 54.79
N ASP A 816 3.95 32.93 54.95
CA ASP A 816 3.25 32.98 56.24
C ASP A 816 2.93 31.54 56.75
N LEU A 817 3.78 31.07 57.68
CA LEU A 817 3.64 29.79 58.33
C LEU A 817 3.08 29.88 59.75
N LYS A 818 3.01 31.07 60.34
CA LYS A 818 2.51 31.28 61.70
C LYS A 818 0.99 31.41 61.85
N SER A 819 0.26 31.56 60.75
CA SER A 819 -1.20 31.68 60.81
C SER A 819 -1.83 30.48 61.53
N ALA A 820 -2.48 30.70 62.64
CA ALA A 820 -3.12 29.66 63.42
C ALA A 820 -4.28 29.03 62.63
N ALA A 821 -4.27 27.70 62.49
CA ALA A 821 -5.39 26.97 61.90
C ALA A 821 -6.55 26.83 62.87
N VAL A 822 -7.72 27.24 62.46
CA VAL A 822 -8.96 26.87 63.18
C VAL A 822 -9.54 25.66 62.42
N ILE A 823 -9.37 24.48 62.99
CA ILE A 823 -9.89 23.20 62.43
C ILE A 823 -11.00 22.76 63.43
N ASP A 824 -12.20 22.52 62.93
CA ASP A 824 -13.38 22.13 63.72
C ASP A 824 -13.67 23.04 64.93
N GLY A 825 -13.47 24.35 64.78
CA GLY A 825 -13.70 25.34 65.84
C GLY A 825 -12.68 25.34 66.99
N LYS A 826 -11.57 24.60 66.86
CA LYS A 826 -10.47 24.57 67.83
C LYS A 826 -9.19 25.15 67.23
N ILE A 827 -8.51 26.02 67.95
CA ILE A 827 -7.16 26.50 67.60
C ILE A 827 -6.20 25.34 67.80
N LYS A 828 -5.61 24.79 66.69
CA LYS A 828 -4.50 23.84 66.78
C LYS A 828 -3.18 24.61 66.76
N VAL A 829 -2.40 24.46 67.82
CA VAL A 829 -1.02 24.93 67.85
C VAL A 829 -0.26 24.05 66.84
N LYS A 830 0.39 24.69 65.89
CA LYS A 830 1.26 24.03 64.94
C LYS A 830 2.51 23.48 65.60
N ASP A 831 3.05 22.40 65.05
CA ASP A 831 4.44 21.98 65.30
C ASP A 831 5.39 23.10 64.84
N SER A 832 6.64 23.14 65.36
CA SER A 832 7.58 24.20 65.02
C SER A 832 7.77 24.36 63.53
N THR A 833 7.72 25.60 63.06
CA THR A 833 7.80 25.98 61.65
C THR A 833 9.17 26.56 61.29
N SER A 834 9.72 26.30 60.14
CA SER A 834 10.99 26.85 59.68
C SER A 834 10.99 27.38 58.24
N ILE A 835 11.66 28.47 58.00
CA ILE A 835 11.95 29.01 56.69
C ILE A 835 13.48 29.12 56.54
N ASN A 836 14.04 28.43 55.53
CA ASN A 836 15.46 28.51 55.21
C ASN A 836 15.62 28.99 53.76
N ILE A 837 16.31 30.10 53.56
CA ILE A 837 16.59 30.72 52.27
C ILE A 837 18.10 30.89 52.12
N ASP A 838 18.70 30.23 51.14
CA ASP A 838 20.08 30.41 50.72
C ASP A 838 20.13 30.90 49.29
N ALA A 839 20.59 32.13 49.11
CA ALA A 839 20.71 32.80 47.82
C ALA A 839 22.17 32.96 47.39
N GLY A 840 22.88 31.87 47.29
CA GLY A 840 24.27 31.83 46.88
C GLY A 840 24.51 32.31 45.46
N ASN A 841 25.43 33.27 45.29
CA ASN A 841 25.87 33.85 43.99
C ASN A 841 24.75 34.42 43.10
N THR A 842 23.73 35.02 43.68
CA THR A 842 22.65 35.73 42.96
C THR A 842 23.08 37.15 42.61
N LYS A 843 22.99 37.51 41.27
CA LYS A 843 23.46 38.82 40.80
C LYS A 843 22.41 39.93 40.84
N GLY A 844 21.11 39.55 40.83
CA GLY A 844 19.98 40.47 40.88
C GLY A 844 19.56 40.78 42.34
N ILE A 845 18.49 41.56 42.47
CA ILE A 845 17.86 41.89 43.74
C ILE A 845 17.06 40.65 44.21
N VAL A 846 17.24 40.26 45.46
CA VAL A 846 16.39 39.29 46.14
C VAL A 846 15.35 40.06 46.95
N ASP A 847 14.07 39.99 46.54
CA ASP A 847 12.93 40.62 47.19
C ASP A 847 12.09 39.54 47.85
N LEU A 848 12.21 39.44 49.19
CA LEU A 848 11.53 38.47 50.01
C LEU A 848 10.28 39.08 50.65
N GLY A 849 9.17 38.40 50.57
CA GLY A 849 7.89 38.91 51.06
C GLY A 849 7.34 40.04 50.17
N ALA A 850 7.60 39.98 48.83
CA ALA A 850 7.21 41.03 47.91
C ALA A 850 5.68 41.38 47.91
N THR A 851 4.86 40.47 48.46
CA THR A 851 3.37 40.66 48.57
C THR A 851 2.87 40.58 50.02
N GLY A 852 3.74 40.30 51.04
CA GLY A 852 3.36 40.22 52.43
C GLY A 852 4.46 39.69 53.34
N PRO A 853 4.22 39.40 54.63
CA PRO A 853 5.25 39.05 55.60
C PRO A 853 5.94 37.72 55.34
N VAL A 854 7.16 37.56 55.88
CA VAL A 854 7.86 36.33 56.13
C VAL A 854 7.69 35.88 57.56
N SER A 855 6.92 34.86 57.87
CA SER A 855 6.50 34.51 59.24
C SER A 855 6.64 32.99 59.47
N ALA A 856 7.46 32.63 60.49
CA ALA A 856 7.69 31.25 60.97
C ALA A 856 8.27 31.28 62.40
N ASP A 857 8.38 30.14 63.10
CA ASP A 857 9.06 30.06 64.38
C ASP A 857 10.60 30.24 64.24
N SER A 858 11.16 29.72 63.15
CA SER A 858 12.56 29.95 62.81
C SER A 858 12.73 30.43 61.39
N VAL A 859 13.46 31.53 61.16
CA VAL A 859 13.74 32.08 59.86
C VAL A 859 15.26 32.20 59.69
N THR A 860 15.83 31.46 58.73
CA THR A 860 17.24 31.55 58.34
C THR A 860 17.32 32.10 56.91
N VAL A 861 18.06 33.20 56.71
CA VAL A 861 18.26 33.83 55.40
C VAL A 861 19.75 34.06 55.20
N ASP A 862 20.37 33.44 54.23
CA ASP A 862 21.76 33.64 53.82
C ASP A 862 21.83 34.34 52.44
N LEU A 863 22.07 35.62 52.45
CA LEU A 863 22.27 36.48 51.27
C LEU A 863 23.73 36.96 51.18
N SER A 864 24.67 36.32 51.86
CA SER A 864 26.05 36.76 51.95
C SER A 864 26.80 36.82 50.61
N LYS A 865 26.30 36.08 49.60
CA LYS A 865 26.85 35.98 48.25
C LYS A 865 26.03 36.69 47.18
N THR A 866 25.00 37.48 47.56
CA THR A 866 24.21 38.27 46.60
C THR A 866 24.92 39.59 46.31
N ILE A 867 24.75 40.09 45.04
CA ILE A 867 25.40 41.31 44.60
C ILE A 867 24.41 42.49 44.61
N GLY A 868 23.11 42.26 44.47
CA GLY A 868 22.09 43.32 44.40
C GLY A 868 21.66 43.85 45.77
N ALA A 869 20.97 44.98 45.79
CA ALA A 869 20.36 45.54 46.98
C ALA A 869 19.10 44.75 47.37
N ASN A 870 19.21 43.84 48.32
CA ASN A 870 18.10 42.95 48.71
C ASN A 870 16.98 43.73 49.41
N LYS A 871 15.73 43.28 49.23
CA LYS A 871 14.53 43.83 49.83
C LYS A 871 13.81 42.80 50.69
N PHE A 872 13.24 43.25 51.79
CA PHE A 872 12.43 42.48 52.69
C PHE A 872 11.12 43.22 53.01
N ALA A 873 10.04 42.44 53.11
CA ALA A 873 8.87 42.86 53.87
C ALA A 873 9.14 42.69 55.37
N SER A 874 8.17 42.59 56.24
CA SER A 874 8.33 42.29 57.67
C SER A 874 8.76 40.81 57.83
N ILE A 875 9.71 40.51 58.70
CA ILE A 875 10.04 39.15 59.19
C ILE A 875 9.50 39.00 60.56
N VAL A 876 8.66 38.01 60.84
CA VAL A 876 8.05 37.72 62.13
C VAL A 876 8.46 36.30 62.55
N ALA A 877 9.42 36.17 63.44
CA ALA A 877 9.93 34.86 63.87
C ALA A 877 10.41 34.86 65.30
N ASP A 878 10.42 33.75 66.00
CA ASP A 878 10.98 33.58 67.34
C ASP A 878 12.52 33.51 67.26
N THR A 879 13.05 32.96 66.22
CA THR A 879 14.48 32.93 65.92
C THR A 879 14.75 33.40 64.49
N VAL A 880 15.63 34.38 64.31
CA VAL A 880 16.08 34.92 63.03
C VAL A 880 17.58 34.76 62.88
N VAL A 881 18.06 34.03 61.86
CA VAL A 881 19.44 33.96 61.47
C VAL A 881 19.63 34.64 60.14
N TYR A 882 20.31 35.77 60.12
CA TYR A 882 20.56 36.50 58.85
C TYR A 882 22.06 36.61 58.57
N LYS A 883 22.44 36.30 57.34
CA LYS A 883 23.81 36.49 56.83
C LYS A 883 23.76 37.32 55.50
N GLY A 884 24.43 38.42 55.49
CA GLY A 884 24.55 39.29 54.29
C GLY A 884 24.58 40.74 54.59
N SER A 885 24.83 41.59 53.58
CA SER A 885 24.79 43.07 53.70
C SER A 885 23.37 43.55 53.34
N THR A 886 22.64 44.16 54.26
CA THR A 886 21.38 44.83 53.97
C THR A 886 21.59 46.34 53.93
N GLN A 887 20.98 47.02 52.95
CA GLN A 887 20.86 48.50 52.98
C GLN A 887 19.58 48.99 53.66
N THR A 888 18.72 48.10 54.16
CA THR A 888 17.48 48.44 54.93
C THR A 888 17.53 47.69 56.28
N PRO A 889 17.20 48.37 57.38
CA PRO A 889 17.14 47.71 58.70
C PRO A 889 16.01 46.68 58.73
N LEU A 890 16.31 45.54 59.34
CA LEU A 890 15.27 44.56 59.78
C LEU A 890 14.46 45.24 60.86
N SER A 891 13.16 45.50 60.67
CA SER A 891 12.20 45.95 61.63
C SER A 891 11.49 44.83 62.34
#